data_dd634526725966d3cf57027e14f1fb48
#
_entry.id   dd634526725966d3cf57027e14f1fb48
#
_cell.length_a   1.000
_cell.length_b   1.000
_cell.length_c   1.000
_cell.angle_alpha   90.00
_cell.angle_beta   90.00
_cell.angle_gamma   90.00
#
_symmetry.space_group_name_H-M   'P 1'
#
loop_
_entity.id
_entity.type
_entity.pdbx_description
1 polymer ?
#
loop_
_entity_poly.entity_id
_entity_poly.type
_entity_poly.pdbx_seq_one_letter_code
_entity_poly.pdbx_strand_id
1 'polypeptide(L)'
;MVQSIQRENMITNTELEYKGDLYPSKIINFTKEGDSVCFYSENNVILKLTVFRDSLIRFRFTTKGYFNNDFSYAIDENHSRGFNKFEVVEESDYYNVITNKIECHVHKADLRHSIFDLEGNAILEDELGFHWEEIYEYGGNVVKMSKISKDGESFYGLGDKPTHLNLKGKRLENWATDQYAFAKDQDPLYKSVPFYIGLRDKKAYGVFFDNTFRSFFDFSQERKNVTSFWADGGEMNYYFFYGPNMQDVVTAYTDLTGKPELPPLWALGYHQCKWSYYPESKVREVASKFRELQIPCDGIYLDIDYMEGFRCFTWNKEYFPDPKKMVADLAEDGFKTIVIIDPGIKIDKEYSVYQEGIENDYFCKRADGPYMKGKVWPGECNFPDFTNPAVREWWAGLFKELIGDIGVKGVWNDMNEPAVMEVPTKTFPLDVRHDYDGNPCSHRKAHNIYGTQMARATYEGVKRFSYPKRPFIITRSAYSGAQRYTSSWTGDNVASWEHLWVANIQMQRMSLSGMGFTGSDIGGFAEQPTGELYARWIQLGVFHPFCRTHSSGHHGEQEPWAFDEEVVNITRKFVNLRYQLLPYLYTMFWQYIDEGIPMLKPLVYYDQEDSQTHYRTDEFIFGNQILVCPILEPNSKGRRMYLPRGNWYNYWTNELVSGGKEIWVDTAYDEIPVFVKEGAIIPKYPVQQYVGELEFDELTLDVYYKNGKETSVVYEDAQDGYDYTKGRFSLRTFKMTGKEKELILTQHKEGKFITPYTKFKINILALPFKIESIQIDNEDVAIEDLHLDIDNNLTINKDFTEIHIKGN
;
A
#
# COMPACT_ATOMS: atom_id res chain seq x y z
N MET A 1 37.05 -11.31 29.93
CA MET A 1 37.85 -12.44 29.45
C MET A 1 37.57 -13.75 30.21
N VAL A 2 37.45 -13.75 31.53
CA VAL A 2 37.17 -14.97 32.33
C VAL A 2 35.71 -15.46 32.19
N GLN A 3 34.73 -14.58 31.98
CA GLN A 3 33.31 -14.98 31.77
C GLN A 3 33.03 -15.56 30.40
N SER A 4 33.80 -15.22 29.36
CA SER A 4 33.65 -15.81 28.02
C SER A 4 34.13 -17.24 27.94
N ILE A 5 35.22 -17.52 28.67
CA ILE A 5 35.82 -18.87 28.72
C ILE A 5 34.92 -19.88 29.45
N GLN A 6 34.16 -19.43 30.47
CA GLN A 6 33.19 -20.30 31.15
C GLN A 6 31.95 -20.60 30.32
N ARG A 7 31.53 -19.70 29.40
CA ARG A 7 30.40 -19.99 28.48
C ARG A 7 30.83 -20.99 27.39
N GLU A 8 32.03 -20.87 26.82
CA GLU A 8 32.48 -21.84 25.80
C GLU A 8 32.61 -23.26 26.39
N ASN A 9 33.05 -23.39 27.65
CA ASN A 9 33.12 -24.71 28.27
C ASN A 9 31.75 -25.32 28.71
N MET A 10 30.69 -24.54 28.81
CA MET A 10 29.37 -25.07 29.07
C MET A 10 28.66 -25.57 27.80
N ILE A 11 29.05 -25.06 26.62
CA ILE A 11 28.46 -25.46 25.33
C ILE A 11 29.07 -26.77 24.82
N THR A 12 30.29 -27.13 25.23
CA THR A 12 31.02 -28.28 24.69
C THR A 12 30.66 -29.64 25.30
N ASN A 13 29.77 -29.71 26.30
CA ASN A 13 29.42 -30.96 26.98
C ASN A 13 27.99 -31.47 26.81
N THR A 14 27.20 -30.81 25.99
CA THR A 14 25.95 -31.44 25.48
C THR A 14 26.12 -31.64 23.99
N GLU A 15 26.30 -32.85 23.53
CA GLU A 15 25.99 -33.23 22.16
C GLU A 15 24.51 -32.93 21.95
N LEU A 16 24.20 -31.72 21.50
CA LEU A 16 22.91 -31.38 20.94
C LEU A 16 22.78 -32.21 19.66
N GLU A 17 22.16 -33.37 19.75
CA GLU A 17 21.79 -34.12 18.58
C GLU A 17 20.88 -33.23 17.72
N TYR A 18 21.42 -32.73 16.60
CA TYR A 18 20.61 -32.12 15.55
C TYR A 18 19.67 -33.22 15.00
N LYS A 19 18.40 -33.16 15.40
CA LYS A 19 17.40 -34.16 14.98
C LYS A 19 16.94 -34.01 13.53
N GLY A 20 17.36 -32.94 12.86
CA GLY A 20 16.87 -32.61 11.52
C GLY A 20 15.40 -32.18 11.51
N ASP A 21 14.82 -32.13 10.32
CA ASP A 21 13.40 -31.78 10.17
C ASP A 21 12.51 -32.91 10.68
N LEU A 22 11.47 -32.55 11.43
CA LEU A 22 10.43 -33.43 11.95
C LEU A 22 9.16 -33.26 11.12
N TYR A 23 8.38 -34.32 11.00
CA TYR A 23 7.19 -34.39 10.14
C TYR A 23 5.97 -34.89 10.88
N PRO A 24 4.75 -34.53 10.50
CA PRO A 24 3.54 -35.15 10.99
C PRO A 24 3.53 -36.64 10.67
N SER A 25 2.95 -37.42 11.56
CA SER A 25 2.68 -38.86 11.31
C SER A 25 1.24 -39.04 10.79
N LYS A 26 0.83 -40.30 10.62
CA LYS A 26 -0.50 -40.62 10.10
C LYS A 26 -1.63 -40.04 10.99
N ILE A 27 -2.74 -39.70 10.35
CA ILE A 27 -3.98 -39.28 10.99
C ILE A 27 -4.59 -40.48 11.74
N ILE A 28 -4.97 -40.27 13.00
CA ILE A 28 -5.65 -41.26 13.84
C ILE A 28 -7.14 -40.91 14.10
N ASN A 29 -7.50 -39.64 13.96
CA ASN A 29 -8.87 -39.15 14.20
C ASN A 29 -9.08 -37.79 13.53
N PHE A 30 -10.33 -37.41 13.30
CA PHE A 30 -10.71 -36.06 12.98
C PHE A 30 -12.00 -35.64 13.70
N THR A 31 -12.17 -34.33 13.90
CA THR A 31 -13.40 -33.74 14.43
C THR A 31 -13.84 -32.59 13.54
N LYS A 32 -15.15 -32.43 13.31
CA LYS A 32 -15.74 -31.31 12.58
C LYS A 32 -16.60 -30.50 13.52
N GLU A 33 -16.31 -29.22 13.67
CA GLU A 33 -17.05 -28.30 14.53
C GLU A 33 -17.24 -26.94 13.81
N GLY A 34 -18.51 -26.60 13.56
CA GLY A 34 -18.86 -25.33 12.91
C GLY A 34 -18.23 -25.18 11.53
N ASP A 35 -17.40 -24.18 11.37
CA ASP A 35 -16.65 -23.85 10.15
C ASP A 35 -15.27 -24.54 10.03
N SER A 36 -14.94 -25.40 10.98
CA SER A 36 -13.60 -26.01 11.09
C SER A 36 -13.63 -27.53 11.13
N VAL A 37 -12.54 -28.13 10.63
CA VAL A 37 -12.22 -29.55 10.83
C VAL A 37 -10.80 -29.66 11.39
N CYS A 38 -10.63 -30.48 12.44
CA CYS A 38 -9.33 -30.78 13.04
C CYS A 38 -8.94 -32.22 12.72
N PHE A 39 -7.73 -32.43 12.21
CA PHE A 39 -7.11 -33.75 11.97
C PHE A 39 -6.01 -33.96 13.00
N TYR A 40 -6.05 -35.10 13.69
CA TYR A 40 -5.12 -35.43 14.77
C TYR A 40 -4.18 -36.55 14.31
N SER A 41 -2.86 -36.33 14.41
CA SER A 41 -1.86 -37.32 14.08
C SER A 41 -1.35 -38.10 15.30
N GLU A 42 -0.75 -39.30 15.09
CA GLU A 42 -0.18 -40.11 16.15
C GLU A 42 0.90 -39.42 16.99
N ASN A 43 1.67 -38.49 16.39
CA ASN A 43 2.72 -37.75 17.08
C ASN A 43 2.28 -36.38 17.61
N ASN A 44 0.98 -36.25 17.94
CA ASN A 44 0.36 -35.06 18.52
C ASN A 44 0.39 -33.79 17.62
N VAL A 45 0.71 -33.91 16.35
CA VAL A 45 0.50 -32.79 15.41
C VAL A 45 -0.99 -32.69 15.11
N ILE A 46 -1.51 -31.47 15.18
CA ILE A 46 -2.91 -31.21 14.81
C ILE A 46 -2.91 -30.21 13.66
N LEU A 47 -3.65 -30.54 12.59
CA LEU A 47 -4.04 -29.60 11.56
C LEU A 47 -5.47 -29.16 11.80
N LYS A 48 -5.70 -27.86 12.00
CA LYS A 48 -7.01 -27.24 11.97
C LYS A 48 -7.18 -26.53 10.63
N LEU A 49 -8.17 -26.95 9.86
CA LEU A 49 -8.61 -26.32 8.64
C LEU A 49 -9.90 -25.58 8.93
N THR A 50 -9.95 -24.25 8.65
CA THR A 50 -11.14 -23.43 8.85
C THR A 50 -11.58 -22.83 7.52
N VAL A 51 -12.83 -23.06 7.14
CA VAL A 51 -13.41 -22.53 5.90
C VAL A 51 -14.04 -21.15 6.18
N PHE A 52 -13.38 -20.08 5.76
CA PHE A 52 -13.88 -18.72 5.89
C PHE A 52 -14.89 -18.36 4.80
N ARG A 53 -14.64 -18.85 3.59
CA ARG A 53 -15.48 -18.72 2.38
C ARG A 53 -15.21 -19.90 1.46
N ASP A 54 -16.03 -20.10 0.45
CA ASP A 54 -15.83 -21.17 -0.54
C ASP A 54 -14.45 -21.10 -1.23
N SER A 55 -13.81 -19.93 -1.27
CA SER A 55 -12.49 -19.68 -1.86
C SER A 55 -11.41 -19.27 -0.86
N LEU A 56 -11.70 -19.29 0.45
CA LEU A 56 -10.77 -18.85 1.50
C LEU A 56 -10.74 -19.86 2.63
N ILE A 57 -9.59 -20.53 2.76
CA ILE A 57 -9.35 -21.54 3.80
C ILE A 57 -8.12 -21.16 4.62
N ARG A 58 -8.23 -21.30 5.94
CA ARG A 58 -7.11 -21.18 6.86
C ARG A 58 -6.58 -22.54 7.26
N PHE A 59 -5.27 -22.71 7.22
CA PHE A 59 -4.52 -23.87 7.69
C PHE A 59 -3.70 -23.47 8.91
N ARG A 60 -3.92 -24.17 10.03
CA ARG A 60 -3.18 -23.92 11.26
C ARG A 60 -2.67 -25.25 11.80
N PHE A 61 -1.34 -25.34 12.01
CA PHE A 61 -0.68 -26.53 12.54
C PHE A 61 -0.09 -26.24 13.92
N THR A 62 -0.20 -27.23 14.82
CA THR A 62 0.50 -27.22 16.08
C THR A 62 1.21 -28.56 16.30
N THR A 63 2.40 -28.51 16.90
CA THR A 63 3.19 -29.68 17.29
C THR A 63 3.04 -30.04 18.77
N LYS A 64 2.21 -29.25 19.50
CA LYS A 64 2.05 -29.36 20.98
C LYS A 64 0.83 -30.16 21.41
N GLY A 65 -0.03 -30.60 20.50
CA GLY A 65 -1.31 -31.22 20.81
C GLY A 65 -2.40 -30.21 21.25
N TYR A 66 -2.10 -28.91 21.26
CA TYR A 66 -3.07 -27.84 21.50
C TYR A 66 -2.63 -26.56 20.76
N PHE A 67 -3.57 -25.69 20.43
CA PHE A 67 -3.29 -24.40 19.79
C PHE A 67 -3.07 -23.30 20.82
N ASN A 68 -2.19 -22.36 20.51
CA ASN A 68 -2.09 -21.12 21.27
C ASN A 68 -3.36 -20.28 21.12
N ASN A 69 -3.47 -19.18 21.89
CA ASN A 69 -4.57 -18.23 21.73
C ASN A 69 -4.67 -17.75 20.26
N ASP A 70 -5.90 -17.71 19.74
CA ASP A 70 -6.17 -17.31 18.36
C ASP A 70 -6.26 -15.79 18.28
N PHE A 71 -5.11 -15.14 18.05
CA PHE A 71 -4.97 -13.71 17.99
C PHE A 71 -4.04 -13.29 16.85
N SER A 72 -4.44 -12.28 16.08
CA SER A 72 -3.64 -11.69 14.99
C SER A 72 -3.87 -10.18 14.90
N TYR A 73 -2.79 -9.42 14.77
CA TYR A 73 -2.87 -7.99 14.46
C TYR A 73 -3.20 -7.69 12.98
N ALA A 74 -2.98 -8.65 12.11
CA ALA A 74 -3.22 -8.49 10.68
C ALA A 74 -4.69 -8.60 10.31
N ILE A 75 -5.46 -9.42 11.01
CA ILE A 75 -6.84 -9.74 10.66
C ILE A 75 -7.77 -8.64 11.16
N ASP A 76 -8.65 -8.16 10.30
CA ASP A 76 -9.73 -7.26 10.68
C ASP A 76 -10.86 -8.07 11.36
N GLU A 77 -11.25 -7.67 12.56
CA GLU A 77 -12.34 -8.31 13.30
C GLU A 77 -13.68 -8.22 12.56
N ASN A 78 -13.84 -7.20 11.70
CA ASN A 78 -15.04 -6.96 10.90
C ASN A 78 -15.01 -7.64 9.52
N HIS A 79 -13.96 -8.45 9.22
CA HIS A 79 -13.90 -9.12 7.92
C HIS A 79 -15.14 -9.98 7.66
N SER A 80 -15.60 -10.02 6.43
CA SER A 80 -16.80 -10.77 6.09
C SER A 80 -16.54 -12.28 6.14
N ARG A 81 -17.17 -12.96 7.09
CA ARG A 81 -17.29 -14.42 7.09
C ARG A 81 -18.57 -14.81 6.36
N GLY A 82 -18.43 -15.53 5.24
CA GLY A 82 -19.57 -16.19 4.62
C GLY A 82 -20.04 -17.35 5.52
N PHE A 83 -21.34 -17.61 5.55
CA PHE A 83 -21.82 -18.88 6.10
C PHE A 83 -21.62 -19.94 5.03
N ASN A 84 -20.56 -20.75 5.15
CA ASN A 84 -20.22 -21.73 4.14
C ASN A 84 -20.53 -23.15 4.65
N LYS A 85 -21.29 -23.85 3.85
CA LYS A 85 -21.43 -25.30 4.01
C LYS A 85 -20.24 -25.93 3.28
N PHE A 86 -19.49 -26.75 3.98
CA PHE A 86 -18.49 -27.62 3.40
C PHE A 86 -18.75 -29.07 3.82
N GLU A 87 -18.31 -29.98 3.01
CA GLU A 87 -18.38 -31.43 3.30
C GLU A 87 -17.00 -31.97 3.61
N VAL A 88 -16.95 -33.04 4.40
CA VAL A 88 -15.73 -33.81 4.63
C VAL A 88 -16.06 -35.24 4.25
N VAL A 89 -15.44 -35.71 3.19
CA VAL A 89 -15.62 -37.08 2.68
C VAL A 89 -14.35 -37.84 2.98
N GLU A 90 -14.51 -39.00 3.58
CA GLU A 90 -13.40 -39.94 3.85
C GLU A 90 -13.17 -40.82 2.64
N GLU A 91 -11.97 -40.70 2.03
CA GLU A 91 -11.49 -41.55 0.97
C GLU A 91 -10.46 -42.57 1.48
N SER A 92 -9.94 -43.45 0.62
CA SER A 92 -8.96 -44.50 1.01
C SER A 92 -7.70 -43.89 1.63
N ASP A 93 -7.12 -42.85 0.99
CA ASP A 93 -5.78 -42.32 1.29
C ASP A 93 -5.82 -40.88 1.81
N TYR A 94 -6.96 -40.18 1.73
CA TYR A 94 -7.12 -38.79 2.15
C TYR A 94 -8.53 -38.52 2.66
N TYR A 95 -8.68 -37.36 3.35
CA TYR A 95 -9.97 -36.72 3.61
C TYR A 95 -10.14 -35.59 2.61
N ASN A 96 -11.30 -35.57 1.92
CA ASN A 96 -11.64 -34.49 0.98
C ASN A 96 -12.53 -33.47 1.67
N VAL A 97 -12.05 -32.24 1.82
CA VAL A 97 -12.80 -31.10 2.32
C VAL A 97 -13.30 -30.29 1.12
N ILE A 98 -14.60 -30.32 0.87
CA ILE A 98 -15.24 -29.82 -0.35
C ILE A 98 -16.04 -28.56 -0.03
N THR A 99 -15.75 -27.49 -0.76
CA THR A 99 -16.53 -26.24 -0.80
C THR A 99 -17.24 -26.11 -2.14
N ASN A 100 -17.99 -24.99 -2.36
CA ASN A 100 -18.60 -24.73 -3.66
C ASN A 100 -17.60 -24.26 -4.75
N LYS A 101 -16.32 -24.09 -4.44
CA LYS A 101 -15.30 -23.59 -5.38
C LYS A 101 -14.03 -24.44 -5.46
N ILE A 102 -13.69 -25.14 -4.40
CA ILE A 102 -12.44 -25.91 -4.30
C ILE A 102 -12.62 -27.20 -3.50
N GLU A 103 -11.74 -28.14 -3.77
CA GLU A 103 -11.55 -29.38 -3.00
C GLU A 103 -10.16 -29.37 -2.36
N CYS A 104 -10.07 -29.76 -1.09
CA CYS A 104 -8.82 -29.90 -0.36
C CYS A 104 -8.65 -31.34 0.12
N HIS A 105 -7.69 -32.06 -0.47
CA HIS A 105 -7.35 -33.43 -0.09
C HIS A 105 -6.29 -33.42 1.01
N VAL A 106 -6.64 -33.83 2.22
CA VAL A 106 -5.72 -33.96 3.35
C VAL A 106 -5.29 -35.43 3.46
N HIS A 107 -4.02 -35.73 3.17
CA HIS A 107 -3.49 -37.10 3.13
C HIS A 107 -3.41 -37.74 4.52
N LYS A 108 -3.92 -38.93 4.64
CA LYS A 108 -3.99 -39.68 5.91
C LYS A 108 -2.61 -40.07 6.47
N ALA A 109 -1.60 -40.19 5.61
CA ALA A 109 -0.28 -40.64 6.01
C ALA A 109 0.52 -39.57 6.79
N ASP A 110 0.37 -38.26 6.47
CA ASP A 110 1.33 -37.23 6.87
C ASP A 110 0.79 -35.80 6.89
N LEU A 111 -0.54 -35.61 6.86
CA LEU A 111 -1.21 -34.31 6.83
C LEU A 111 -0.84 -33.42 5.63
N ARG A 112 -0.09 -33.88 4.64
CA ARG A 112 0.10 -33.14 3.40
C ARG A 112 -1.25 -32.88 2.75
N HIS A 113 -1.36 -31.74 2.06
CA HIS A 113 -2.62 -31.42 1.42
C HIS A 113 -2.42 -30.86 0.01
N SER A 114 -3.41 -31.11 -0.80
CA SER A 114 -3.48 -30.66 -2.19
C SER A 114 -4.82 -29.98 -2.42
N ILE A 115 -4.80 -28.84 -3.08
CA ILE A 115 -6.00 -28.04 -3.35
C ILE A 115 -6.27 -28.04 -4.85
N PHE A 116 -7.49 -28.36 -5.22
CA PHE A 116 -7.98 -28.45 -6.59
C PHE A 116 -9.15 -27.49 -6.80
N ASP A 117 -9.34 -27.06 -8.04
CA ASP A 117 -10.63 -26.49 -8.44
C ASP A 117 -11.64 -27.62 -8.71
N LEU A 118 -12.91 -27.27 -8.90
CA LEU A 118 -13.98 -28.26 -9.15
C LEU A 118 -13.89 -28.94 -10.53
N GLU A 119 -12.96 -28.50 -11.38
CA GLU A 119 -12.63 -29.17 -12.64
C GLU A 119 -11.52 -30.24 -12.46
N GLY A 120 -10.96 -30.35 -11.26
CA GLY A 120 -9.87 -31.27 -10.91
C GLY A 120 -8.48 -30.75 -11.25
N ASN A 121 -8.32 -29.46 -11.57
CA ASN A 121 -6.99 -28.89 -11.80
C ASN A 121 -6.33 -28.59 -10.46
N ALA A 122 -5.08 -29.03 -10.28
CA ALA A 122 -4.30 -28.77 -9.08
C ALA A 122 -3.87 -27.30 -9.01
N ILE A 123 -4.34 -26.58 -7.97
CA ILE A 123 -4.01 -25.18 -7.72
C ILE A 123 -2.74 -25.10 -6.87
N LEU A 124 -2.70 -25.81 -5.74
CA LEU A 124 -1.58 -25.79 -4.80
C LEU A 124 -1.42 -27.18 -4.18
N GLU A 125 -0.20 -27.71 -4.18
CA GLU A 125 0.10 -29.04 -3.74
C GLU A 125 1.32 -29.03 -2.81
N ASP A 126 1.26 -29.80 -1.72
CA ASP A 126 2.41 -29.98 -0.83
C ASP A 126 3.50 -30.83 -1.47
N GLU A 127 4.75 -30.39 -1.31
CA GLU A 127 5.93 -31.20 -1.61
C GLU A 127 6.28 -32.06 -0.39
N LEU A 128 6.96 -31.50 0.62
CA LEU A 128 7.08 -32.11 1.95
C LEU A 128 5.93 -31.68 2.88
N GLY A 129 5.21 -30.60 2.53
CA GLY A 129 4.16 -30.04 3.36
C GLY A 129 4.70 -29.38 4.62
N PHE A 130 3.92 -29.48 5.70
CA PHE A 130 4.33 -28.97 7.00
C PHE A 130 5.42 -29.84 7.61
N HIS A 131 6.50 -29.20 8.07
CA HIS A 131 7.57 -29.79 8.86
C HIS A 131 8.17 -28.74 9.79
N TRP A 132 8.94 -29.16 10.78
CA TRP A 132 9.51 -28.24 11.75
C TRP A 132 10.86 -28.75 12.25
N GLU A 133 11.63 -27.80 12.80
CA GLU A 133 12.91 -28.06 13.45
C GLU A 133 12.85 -27.53 14.88
N GLU A 134 13.24 -28.32 15.87
CA GLU A 134 13.33 -27.91 17.26
C GLU A 134 14.60 -27.10 17.50
N ILE A 135 14.45 -25.86 18.00
CA ILE A 135 15.58 -25.00 18.37
C ILE A 135 15.71 -24.95 19.88
N TYR A 136 16.76 -25.57 20.39
CA TYR A 136 16.98 -25.62 21.85
C TYR A 136 17.50 -24.30 22.42
N GLU A 137 18.25 -23.52 21.66
CA GLU A 137 18.90 -22.29 22.10
C GLU A 137 17.92 -21.18 22.48
N TYR A 138 16.80 -21.10 21.80
CA TYR A 138 15.78 -20.06 22.01
C TYR A 138 14.45 -20.60 22.52
N GLY A 139 14.27 -21.91 22.55
CA GLY A 139 13.00 -22.57 22.78
C GLY A 139 12.02 -22.35 21.61
N GLY A 140 11.22 -23.35 21.31
CA GLY A 140 10.25 -23.31 20.20
C GLY A 140 10.78 -24.00 18.94
N ASN A 141 10.06 -23.81 17.85
CA ASN A 141 10.31 -24.51 16.59
C ASN A 141 10.46 -23.50 15.44
N VAL A 142 11.37 -23.75 14.52
CA VAL A 142 11.26 -23.22 13.16
C VAL A 142 10.14 -23.98 12.48
N VAL A 143 9.13 -23.29 12.03
CA VAL A 143 7.99 -23.90 11.34
C VAL A 143 8.13 -23.69 9.84
N LYS A 144 8.04 -24.76 9.07
CA LYS A 144 8.34 -24.77 7.64
C LYS A 144 7.18 -25.37 6.84
N MET A 145 6.97 -24.84 5.63
CA MET A 145 5.99 -25.36 4.66
C MET A 145 6.65 -25.38 3.28
N SER A 146 6.53 -26.49 2.56
CA SER A 146 7.00 -26.57 1.18
C SER A 146 5.94 -27.11 0.23
N LYS A 147 5.87 -26.47 -0.92
CA LYS A 147 4.87 -26.67 -1.98
C LYS A 147 5.55 -27.00 -3.30
N ILE A 148 4.87 -27.77 -4.13
CA ILE A 148 5.29 -27.99 -5.51
C ILE A 148 5.06 -26.73 -6.33
N SER A 149 6.10 -26.26 -6.97
CA SER A 149 6.04 -25.18 -7.96
C SER A 149 6.22 -25.73 -9.37
N LYS A 150 5.34 -25.35 -10.29
CA LYS A 150 5.39 -25.79 -11.69
C LYS A 150 6.27 -24.88 -12.55
N ASP A 151 6.78 -25.41 -13.64
CA ASP A 151 7.41 -24.61 -14.68
C ASP A 151 6.39 -23.59 -15.23
N GLY A 152 6.82 -22.34 -15.44
CA GLY A 152 5.94 -21.27 -15.92
C GLY A 152 5.08 -20.60 -14.84
N GLU A 153 5.07 -21.11 -13.61
CA GLU A 153 4.40 -20.44 -12.49
C GLU A 153 5.12 -19.15 -12.10
N SER A 154 4.37 -18.10 -11.85
CA SER A 154 4.86 -16.77 -11.46
C SER A 154 4.41 -16.41 -10.05
N PHE A 155 5.19 -15.57 -9.35
CA PHE A 155 4.91 -15.17 -7.97
C PHE A 155 5.02 -13.66 -7.82
N TYR A 156 4.09 -13.05 -7.07
CA TYR A 156 4.01 -11.60 -6.84
C TYR A 156 3.69 -11.32 -5.38
N GLY A 157 3.87 -10.08 -4.94
CA GLY A 157 3.54 -9.67 -3.56
C GLY A 157 4.77 -9.51 -2.67
N LEU A 158 4.66 -9.85 -1.38
CA LEU A 158 5.64 -9.66 -0.30
C LEU A 158 5.97 -8.19 0.04
N GLY A 159 5.10 -7.24 -0.33
CA GLY A 159 5.23 -5.85 0.10
C GLY A 159 6.48 -5.14 -0.44
N ASP A 160 7.21 -4.49 0.45
CA ASP A 160 8.29 -3.56 0.13
C ASP A 160 9.59 -4.29 -0.23
N LYS A 161 9.74 -4.71 -1.50
CA LYS A 161 10.91 -5.42 -2.03
C LYS A 161 11.44 -4.71 -3.29
N PRO A 162 12.68 -4.23 -3.31
CA PRO A 162 13.28 -3.46 -4.41
C PRO A 162 13.85 -4.38 -5.50
N THR A 163 13.04 -5.31 -6.00
CA THR A 163 13.44 -6.33 -6.98
C THR A 163 12.37 -6.47 -8.07
N HIS A 164 12.64 -7.27 -9.10
CA HIS A 164 11.68 -7.55 -10.18
C HIS A 164 10.31 -7.98 -9.64
N LEU A 165 9.24 -7.58 -10.33
CA LEU A 165 7.87 -7.82 -9.89
C LEU A 165 7.55 -9.30 -9.73
N ASN A 166 7.95 -10.13 -10.70
CA ASN A 166 7.89 -11.59 -10.60
C ASN A 166 9.03 -12.11 -9.72
N LEU A 167 8.67 -12.82 -8.66
CA LEU A 167 9.58 -13.30 -7.62
C LEU A 167 10.15 -14.71 -7.89
N LYS A 168 9.82 -15.34 -9.02
CA LYS A 168 10.36 -16.67 -9.38
C LYS A 168 11.89 -16.66 -9.33
N GLY A 169 12.49 -17.63 -8.64
CA GLY A 169 13.93 -17.73 -8.45
C GLY A 169 14.51 -16.78 -7.38
N LYS A 170 13.66 -16.18 -6.54
CA LYS A 170 14.10 -15.32 -5.42
C LYS A 170 13.84 -16.00 -4.07
N ARG A 171 14.73 -15.72 -3.10
CA ARG A 171 14.50 -15.95 -1.67
C ARG A 171 14.46 -14.60 -0.98
N LEU A 172 13.45 -14.38 -0.16
CA LEU A 172 13.16 -13.08 0.45
C LEU A 172 12.77 -13.23 1.92
N GLU A 173 13.05 -12.19 2.70
CA GLU A 173 12.91 -12.17 4.13
C GLU A 173 11.89 -11.11 4.59
N ASN A 174 11.09 -11.39 5.61
CA ASN A 174 10.25 -10.44 6.32
C ASN A 174 10.81 -10.19 7.73
N TRP A 175 11.52 -9.09 7.87
CA TRP A 175 12.08 -8.57 9.11
C TRP A 175 12.26 -7.06 8.96
N ALA A 176 11.35 -6.27 9.50
CA ALA A 176 11.37 -4.82 9.33
C ALA A 176 12.73 -4.23 9.72
N THR A 177 13.42 -3.58 8.78
CA THR A 177 14.82 -3.16 8.96
C THR A 177 15.04 -1.78 8.38
N ASP A 178 15.64 -0.89 9.17
CA ASP A 178 16.13 0.40 8.71
C ASP A 178 17.30 0.22 7.73
N GLN A 179 17.11 0.66 6.48
CA GLN A 179 18.09 0.53 5.40
C GLN A 179 18.26 1.85 4.66
N TYR A 180 19.00 2.77 5.26
CA TYR A 180 19.35 4.03 4.59
C TYR A 180 20.07 3.77 3.27
N ALA A 181 19.65 4.45 2.21
CA ALA A 181 20.24 4.34 0.88
C ALA A 181 20.35 2.88 0.39
N PHE A 182 19.27 2.12 0.56
CA PHE A 182 19.24 0.70 0.21
C PHE A 182 19.62 0.46 -1.26
N ALA A 183 20.22 -0.67 -1.56
CA ALA A 183 20.53 -1.07 -2.92
C ALA A 183 19.33 -1.78 -3.58
N LYS A 184 19.34 -1.83 -4.92
CA LYS A 184 18.48 -2.76 -5.65
C LYS A 184 18.73 -4.19 -5.17
N ASP A 185 17.68 -4.98 -5.09
CA ASP A 185 17.67 -6.34 -4.54
C ASP A 185 18.06 -6.43 -3.04
N GLN A 186 18.13 -5.27 -2.32
CA GLN A 186 18.34 -5.25 -0.88
C GLN A 186 17.16 -5.91 -0.15
N ASP A 187 17.45 -6.82 0.74
CA ASP A 187 16.45 -7.52 1.55
C ASP A 187 17.04 -7.90 2.92
N PRO A 188 16.31 -7.71 4.03
CA PRO A 188 14.99 -7.10 4.14
C PRO A 188 14.99 -5.57 4.13
N LEU A 189 13.79 -4.96 3.98
CA LEU A 189 13.54 -3.52 4.11
C LEU A 189 12.54 -3.24 5.26
N TYR A 190 12.00 -2.02 5.27
CA TYR A 190 11.21 -1.43 6.36
C TYR A 190 9.90 -2.15 6.70
N LYS A 191 9.32 -2.92 5.76
CA LYS A 191 7.98 -3.51 5.89
C LYS A 191 7.98 -5.02 5.74
N SER A 192 7.10 -5.65 6.48
CA SER A 192 6.91 -7.10 6.47
C SER A 192 5.48 -7.42 6.08
N VAL A 193 5.28 -7.91 4.83
CA VAL A 193 3.96 -8.31 4.32
C VAL A 193 4.06 -9.76 3.82
N PRO A 194 3.86 -10.76 4.67
CA PRO A 194 4.05 -12.17 4.33
C PRO A 194 2.87 -12.73 3.51
N PHE A 195 2.53 -12.04 2.42
CA PHE A 195 1.49 -12.39 1.48
C PHE A 195 2.03 -12.43 0.07
N TYR A 196 1.80 -13.55 -0.62
CA TYR A 196 2.14 -13.66 -2.04
C TYR A 196 0.97 -14.19 -2.88
N ILE A 197 1.00 -13.88 -4.15
CA ILE A 197 0.08 -14.36 -5.18
C ILE A 197 0.86 -15.28 -6.11
N GLY A 198 0.39 -16.52 -6.26
CA GLY A 198 0.86 -17.44 -7.29
C GLY A 198 -0.05 -17.36 -8.52
N LEU A 199 0.54 -17.42 -9.70
CA LEU A 199 -0.18 -17.52 -10.97
C LEU A 199 0.28 -18.81 -11.67
N ARG A 200 -0.59 -19.82 -11.67
CA ARG A 200 -0.39 -21.14 -12.24
C ARG A 200 -1.42 -21.41 -13.32
N ASP A 201 -0.99 -21.74 -14.51
CA ASP A 201 -1.88 -22.06 -15.63
C ASP A 201 -2.96 -20.98 -15.85
N LYS A 202 -2.56 -19.71 -15.71
CA LYS A 202 -3.41 -18.51 -15.77
C LYS A 202 -4.47 -18.39 -14.65
N LYS A 203 -4.45 -19.26 -13.65
CA LYS A 203 -5.30 -19.19 -12.46
C LYS A 203 -4.50 -18.66 -11.28
N ALA A 204 -5.00 -17.62 -10.64
CA ALA A 204 -4.38 -16.98 -9.50
C ALA A 204 -4.83 -17.61 -8.18
N TYR A 205 -3.91 -17.73 -7.26
CA TYR A 205 -4.15 -18.05 -5.86
C TYR A 205 -3.30 -17.19 -4.95
N GLY A 206 -3.65 -17.06 -3.69
CA GLY A 206 -2.87 -16.31 -2.70
C GLY A 206 -2.52 -17.19 -1.50
N VAL A 207 -1.41 -16.86 -0.86
CA VAL A 207 -1.02 -17.39 0.44
C VAL A 207 -0.62 -16.25 1.35
N PHE A 208 -1.28 -16.13 2.48
CA PHE A 208 -0.93 -15.20 3.55
C PHE A 208 -0.44 -15.98 4.76
N PHE A 209 0.84 -15.85 5.09
CA PHE A 209 1.45 -16.49 6.25
C PHE A 209 1.31 -15.59 7.47
N ASP A 210 0.23 -15.77 8.25
CA ASP A 210 -0.07 -14.98 9.44
C ASP A 210 0.82 -15.41 10.62
N ASN A 211 2.07 -15.03 10.53
CA ASN A 211 3.10 -15.26 11.55
C ASN A 211 4.02 -14.05 11.64
N THR A 212 4.09 -13.42 12.81
CA THR A 212 4.82 -12.16 13.02
C THR A 212 6.30 -12.33 13.34
N PHE A 213 6.78 -13.55 13.51
CA PHE A 213 8.21 -13.84 13.64
C PHE A 213 8.95 -13.52 12.34
N ARG A 214 10.27 -13.46 12.41
CA ARG A 214 11.12 -13.40 11.23
C ARG A 214 10.75 -14.54 10.30
N SER A 215 10.40 -14.23 9.07
CA SER A 215 9.92 -15.21 8.11
C SER A 215 10.58 -15.07 6.75
N PHE A 216 10.59 -16.16 6.01
CA PHE A 216 11.29 -16.29 4.74
C PHE A 216 10.38 -16.93 3.70
N PHE A 217 10.60 -16.58 2.44
CA PHE A 217 9.92 -17.13 1.28
C PHE A 217 10.95 -17.45 0.21
N ASP A 218 10.95 -18.71 -0.24
CA ASP A 218 11.80 -19.16 -1.35
C ASP A 218 10.92 -19.59 -2.53
N PHE A 219 11.08 -18.92 -3.66
CA PHE A 219 10.34 -19.18 -4.88
C PHE A 219 11.18 -19.98 -5.89
N SER A 220 11.63 -21.15 -5.51
CA SER A 220 12.46 -22.06 -6.31
C SER A 220 13.90 -21.55 -6.55
N GLN A 221 14.45 -20.75 -5.63
CA GLN A 221 15.86 -20.36 -5.67
C GLN A 221 16.76 -21.50 -5.18
N GLU A 222 16.44 -22.07 -4.01
CA GLU A 222 17.25 -23.13 -3.40
C GLU A 222 16.97 -24.50 -4.01
N ARG A 223 15.68 -24.81 -4.26
CA ARG A 223 15.27 -26.09 -4.85
C ARG A 223 14.38 -25.84 -6.07
N LYS A 224 14.80 -26.36 -7.21
CA LYS A 224 14.01 -26.26 -8.45
C LYS A 224 12.61 -26.87 -8.24
N ASN A 225 11.59 -26.17 -8.73
CA ASN A 225 10.18 -26.58 -8.66
C ASN A 225 9.63 -26.76 -7.22
N VAL A 226 10.24 -26.11 -6.25
CA VAL A 226 9.74 -26.04 -4.88
C VAL A 226 9.63 -24.60 -4.44
N THR A 227 8.49 -24.24 -3.88
CA THR A 227 8.26 -22.99 -3.15
C THR A 227 8.17 -23.29 -1.68
N SER A 228 8.91 -22.57 -0.86
CA SER A 228 8.92 -22.78 0.60
C SER A 228 8.69 -21.48 1.33
N PHE A 229 8.07 -21.57 2.50
CA PHE A 229 8.03 -20.46 3.45
C PHE A 229 8.16 -20.99 4.87
N TRP A 230 8.83 -20.23 5.73
CA TRP A 230 9.09 -20.64 7.10
C TRP A 230 9.26 -19.42 8.02
N ALA A 231 9.18 -19.63 9.32
CA ALA A 231 9.42 -18.63 10.34
C ALA A 231 10.25 -19.20 11.50
N ASP A 232 11.05 -18.35 12.12
CA ASP A 232 11.93 -18.66 13.24
C ASP A 232 11.17 -18.91 14.56
N GLY A 233 9.86 -19.06 14.51
CA GLY A 233 9.01 -19.33 15.67
C GLY A 233 7.52 -19.28 15.36
N GLY A 234 6.71 -19.47 16.39
CA GLY A 234 5.25 -19.41 16.25
C GLY A 234 4.62 -20.72 15.77
N GLU A 235 3.44 -20.63 15.20
CA GLU A 235 2.71 -21.73 14.58
C GLU A 235 2.75 -21.59 13.06
N MET A 236 2.68 -22.70 12.33
CA MET A 236 2.40 -22.66 10.90
C MET A 236 0.92 -22.31 10.73
N ASN A 237 0.65 -21.06 10.49
CA ASN A 237 -0.69 -20.48 10.37
C ASN A 237 -0.75 -19.65 9.09
N TYR A 238 -1.48 -20.14 8.09
CA TYR A 238 -1.60 -19.43 6.83
C TYR A 238 -3.00 -19.54 6.24
N TYR A 239 -3.35 -18.56 5.43
CA TYR A 239 -4.59 -18.48 4.66
C TYR A 239 -4.30 -18.75 3.20
N PHE A 240 -5.12 -19.58 2.59
CA PHE A 240 -5.14 -19.84 1.17
C PHE A 240 -6.34 -19.16 0.53
N PHE A 241 -6.09 -18.43 -0.56
CA PHE A 241 -7.11 -17.74 -1.34
C PHE A 241 -7.15 -18.32 -2.74
N TYR A 242 -8.32 -18.71 -3.22
CA TYR A 242 -8.52 -19.06 -4.62
C TYR A 242 -9.15 -17.91 -5.38
N GLY A 243 -8.56 -17.55 -6.53
CA GLY A 243 -9.13 -16.58 -7.44
C GLY A 243 -10.38 -17.10 -8.17
N PRO A 244 -10.29 -17.53 -9.42
CA PRO A 244 -9.08 -17.72 -10.27
C PRO A 244 -8.43 -16.43 -10.80
N ASN A 245 -9.05 -15.25 -10.61
CA ASN A 245 -8.49 -13.98 -11.04
C ASN A 245 -7.61 -13.37 -9.94
N MET A 246 -6.56 -12.63 -10.32
CA MET A 246 -5.73 -11.90 -9.34
C MET A 246 -6.55 -10.86 -8.55
N GLN A 247 -7.54 -10.26 -9.17
CA GLN A 247 -8.45 -9.33 -8.49
C GLN A 247 -9.17 -10.01 -7.33
N ASP A 248 -9.72 -11.22 -7.53
CA ASP A 248 -10.44 -11.96 -6.49
C ASP A 248 -9.52 -12.27 -5.30
N VAL A 249 -8.25 -12.58 -5.57
CA VAL A 249 -7.24 -12.86 -4.53
C VAL A 249 -6.92 -11.60 -3.73
N VAL A 250 -6.64 -10.47 -4.41
CA VAL A 250 -6.27 -9.22 -3.73
C VAL A 250 -7.45 -8.67 -2.94
N THR A 251 -8.67 -8.68 -3.51
CA THR A 251 -9.87 -8.20 -2.81
C THR A 251 -10.21 -9.06 -1.59
N ALA A 252 -10.05 -10.39 -1.68
CA ALA A 252 -10.25 -11.28 -0.55
C ALA A 252 -9.19 -11.09 0.54
N TYR A 253 -7.93 -10.83 0.18
CA TYR A 253 -6.86 -10.52 1.13
C TYR A 253 -7.10 -9.17 1.84
N THR A 254 -7.47 -8.13 1.10
CA THR A 254 -7.76 -6.81 1.68
C THR A 254 -9.04 -6.82 2.52
N ASP A 255 -10.03 -7.62 2.19
CA ASP A 255 -11.19 -7.82 3.05
C ASP A 255 -10.82 -8.54 4.36
N LEU A 256 -9.95 -9.55 4.31
CA LEU A 256 -9.49 -10.27 5.50
C LEU A 256 -8.63 -9.38 6.41
N THR A 257 -7.73 -8.59 5.83
CA THR A 257 -6.77 -7.75 6.58
C THR A 257 -7.26 -6.33 6.85
N GLY A 258 -8.43 -5.99 6.34
CA GLY A 258 -9.08 -4.69 6.48
C GLY A 258 -8.66 -3.68 5.41
N LYS A 259 -9.55 -2.75 5.19
CA LYS A 259 -9.41 -1.65 4.23
C LYS A 259 -9.21 -0.33 4.97
N PRO A 260 -8.56 0.68 4.38
CA PRO A 260 -8.42 1.99 5.01
C PRO A 260 -9.73 2.76 5.05
N GLU A 261 -9.78 3.82 5.84
CA GLU A 261 -10.79 4.88 5.68
C GLU A 261 -10.43 5.75 4.46
N LEU A 262 -11.45 6.38 3.87
CA LEU A 262 -11.24 7.35 2.81
C LEU A 262 -10.43 8.53 3.35
N PRO A 263 -9.27 8.90 2.78
CA PRO A 263 -8.48 10.03 3.27
C PRO A 263 -9.14 11.36 2.94
N PRO A 264 -8.76 12.46 3.58
CA PRO A 264 -9.12 13.78 3.09
C PRO A 264 -8.52 13.99 1.69
N LEU A 265 -9.23 14.66 0.79
CA LEU A 265 -8.81 14.80 -0.61
C LEU A 265 -7.43 15.46 -0.75
N TRP A 266 -7.09 16.41 0.12
CA TRP A 266 -5.79 17.07 0.12
C TRP A 266 -4.60 16.11 0.31
N ALA A 267 -4.80 14.97 0.99
CA ALA A 267 -3.76 13.95 1.16
C ALA A 267 -3.35 13.28 -0.17
N LEU A 268 -4.20 13.41 -1.20
CA LEU A 268 -3.93 12.95 -2.55
C LEU A 268 -3.31 14.06 -3.44
N GLY A 269 -3.12 15.27 -2.93
CA GLY A 269 -2.41 16.35 -3.60
C GLY A 269 -0.91 16.10 -3.70
N TYR A 270 -0.14 17.15 -4.00
CA TYR A 270 1.32 17.14 -3.97
C TYR A 270 1.83 17.62 -2.61
N HIS A 271 2.83 16.95 -2.09
CA HIS A 271 3.44 17.24 -0.80
C HIS A 271 4.94 17.53 -0.95
N GLN A 272 5.44 18.48 -0.17
CA GLN A 272 6.85 18.87 -0.13
C GLN A 272 7.45 18.58 1.26
N CYS A 273 8.57 17.91 1.28
CA CYS A 273 9.34 17.56 2.47
C CYS A 273 10.84 17.73 2.23
N LYS A 274 11.57 17.91 3.29
CA LYS A 274 13.04 17.89 3.35
C LYS A 274 13.49 17.69 4.79
N TRP A 275 14.59 17.07 5.01
CA TRP A 275 15.32 17.07 6.27
C TRP A 275 16.39 18.17 6.21
N SER A 276 16.11 19.40 6.74
CA SER A 276 14.86 19.89 7.33
C SER A 276 14.58 21.32 6.83
N TYR A 277 13.29 21.70 6.90
CA TYR A 277 12.90 23.10 6.77
C TYR A 277 12.86 23.74 8.16
N TYR A 278 13.89 24.49 8.51
CA TYR A 278 13.98 25.32 9.69
C TYR A 278 14.97 26.48 9.45
N PRO A 279 14.86 27.62 10.17
CA PRO A 279 13.78 27.99 11.09
C PRO A 279 12.44 28.25 10.37
N GLU A 280 11.43 28.73 11.11
CA GLU A 280 10.09 29.08 10.58
C GLU A 280 10.13 29.91 9.30
N SER A 281 11.07 30.86 9.20
CA SER A 281 11.23 31.69 8.00
C SER A 281 11.51 30.89 6.74
N LYS A 282 12.24 29.78 6.83
CA LYS A 282 12.51 28.88 5.70
C LYS A 282 11.24 28.13 5.27
N VAL A 283 10.44 27.70 6.24
CA VAL A 283 9.13 27.06 5.94
C VAL A 283 8.23 28.01 5.16
N ARG A 284 8.14 29.27 5.61
CA ARG A 284 7.36 30.32 4.95
C ARG A 284 7.90 30.68 3.56
N GLU A 285 9.21 30.71 3.40
CA GLU A 285 9.87 30.94 2.09
C GLU A 285 9.47 29.84 1.10
N VAL A 286 9.55 28.57 1.50
CA VAL A 286 9.18 27.44 0.65
C VAL A 286 7.70 27.51 0.28
N ALA A 287 6.82 27.78 1.24
CA ALA A 287 5.39 27.92 1.00
C ALA A 287 5.08 29.04 0.00
N SER A 288 5.66 30.23 0.22
CA SER A 288 5.49 31.38 -0.68
C SER A 288 5.98 31.07 -2.09
N LYS A 289 7.09 30.35 -2.23
CA LYS A 289 7.69 30.01 -3.51
C LYS A 289 6.81 29.10 -4.36
N PHE A 290 6.12 28.13 -3.75
CA PHE A 290 5.12 27.30 -4.45
C PHE A 290 4.00 28.17 -5.04
N ARG A 291 3.46 29.11 -4.29
CA ARG A 291 2.39 30.01 -4.76
C ARG A 291 2.90 30.99 -5.82
N GLU A 292 4.10 31.58 -5.63
CA GLU A 292 4.74 32.47 -6.62
C GLU A 292 4.94 31.78 -7.97
N LEU A 293 5.41 30.53 -7.96
CA LEU A 293 5.67 29.75 -9.17
C LEU A 293 4.42 29.02 -9.70
N GLN A 294 3.28 29.16 -9.05
CA GLN A 294 2.02 28.48 -9.40
C GLN A 294 2.19 26.95 -9.56
N ILE A 295 2.90 26.33 -8.63
CA ILE A 295 3.02 24.89 -8.52
C ILE A 295 2.09 24.44 -7.39
N PRO A 296 1.04 23.67 -7.67
CA PRO A 296 0.13 23.22 -6.64
C PRO A 296 0.83 22.42 -5.55
N CYS A 297 0.47 22.67 -4.28
CA CYS A 297 1.02 21.95 -3.15
C CYS A 297 0.06 22.03 -1.96
N ASP A 298 -0.30 20.88 -1.38
CA ASP A 298 -1.16 20.79 -0.22
C ASP A 298 -0.41 20.59 1.09
N GLY A 299 0.68 19.82 1.10
CA GLY A 299 1.37 19.42 2.32
C GLY A 299 2.78 19.97 2.43
N ILE A 300 3.12 20.56 3.59
CA ILE A 300 4.50 20.88 3.99
C ILE A 300 4.83 20.11 5.25
N TYR A 301 6.00 19.43 5.23
CA TYR A 301 6.47 18.61 6.31
C TYR A 301 7.54 19.31 7.14
N LEU A 302 7.47 19.11 8.46
CA LEU A 302 8.52 19.44 9.40
C LEU A 302 9.19 18.16 9.87
N ASP A 303 10.47 18.01 9.55
CA ASP A 303 11.32 16.92 9.97
C ASP A 303 11.89 17.22 11.38
N ILE A 304 12.70 16.36 11.96
CA ILE A 304 13.08 16.31 13.38
C ILE A 304 13.53 17.64 14.00
N ASP A 305 14.03 18.59 13.23
CA ASP A 305 14.57 19.88 13.72
C ASP A 305 13.52 20.87 14.23
N TYR A 306 12.21 20.60 14.04
CA TYR A 306 11.18 21.42 14.70
C TYR A 306 11.10 21.13 16.20
N MET A 307 11.56 19.95 16.65
CA MET A 307 11.51 19.50 18.01
C MET A 307 12.66 20.10 18.85
N GLU A 308 12.43 20.33 20.14
CA GLU A 308 13.47 20.76 21.07
C GLU A 308 14.42 19.59 21.38
N GLY A 309 15.64 19.62 20.81
CA GLY A 309 16.63 18.58 20.98
C GLY A 309 16.11 17.19 20.58
N PHE A 310 15.31 17.14 19.52
CA PHE A 310 14.67 15.96 18.95
C PHE A 310 13.73 15.20 19.89
N ARG A 311 13.23 15.86 20.96
CA ARG A 311 12.23 15.29 21.86
C ARG A 311 10.84 15.32 21.20
N CYS A 312 10.21 14.18 21.02
CA CYS A 312 8.85 14.10 20.46
C CYS A 312 7.85 14.93 21.27
N PHE A 313 6.84 15.48 20.59
CA PHE A 313 5.80 16.32 21.20
C PHE A 313 6.31 17.63 21.83
N THR A 314 7.46 18.14 21.37
CA THR A 314 8.00 19.46 21.78
C THR A 314 8.25 20.34 20.56
N TRP A 315 8.42 21.63 20.81
CA TRP A 315 8.75 22.61 19.78
C TRP A 315 10.02 23.38 20.18
N ASN A 316 10.97 23.48 19.27
CA ASN A 316 12.13 24.33 19.41
C ASN A 316 11.70 25.80 19.30
N LYS A 317 11.62 26.50 20.44
CA LYS A 317 11.10 27.87 20.50
C LYS A 317 12.05 28.92 19.91
N GLU A 318 13.32 28.59 19.71
CA GLU A 318 14.26 29.45 19.00
C GLU A 318 13.95 29.45 17.50
N TYR A 319 13.65 28.30 16.92
CA TYR A 319 13.35 28.16 15.49
C TYR A 319 11.87 28.37 15.15
N PHE A 320 10.99 28.02 16.06
CA PHE A 320 9.54 28.10 15.92
C PHE A 320 8.93 28.76 17.16
N PRO A 321 9.03 30.11 17.28
CA PRO A 321 8.59 30.83 18.48
C PRO A 321 7.09 30.74 18.74
N ASP A 322 6.28 30.72 17.68
CA ASP A 322 4.82 30.59 17.73
C ASP A 322 4.33 29.57 16.68
N PRO A 323 4.46 28.27 16.94
CA PRO A 323 4.07 27.25 15.99
C PRO A 323 2.58 27.28 15.66
N LYS A 324 1.73 27.66 16.59
CA LYS A 324 0.28 27.78 16.37
C LYS A 324 -0.04 28.84 15.32
N LYS A 325 0.60 30.00 15.45
CA LYS A 325 0.43 31.07 14.47
C LYS A 325 0.97 30.66 13.10
N MET A 326 2.16 30.07 13.06
CA MET A 326 2.76 29.60 11.79
C MET A 326 1.84 28.60 11.07
N VAL A 327 1.34 27.58 11.79
CA VAL A 327 0.44 26.56 11.21
C VAL A 327 -0.87 27.18 10.74
N ALA A 328 -1.40 28.17 11.46
CA ALA A 328 -2.61 28.89 11.05
C ALA A 328 -2.38 29.73 9.77
N ASP A 329 -1.28 30.49 9.71
CA ASP A 329 -0.91 31.28 8.55
C ASP A 329 -0.69 30.40 7.30
N LEU A 330 0.01 29.26 7.46
CA LEU A 330 0.19 28.29 6.37
C LEU A 330 -1.14 27.70 5.90
N ALA A 331 -2.08 27.46 6.82
CA ALA A 331 -3.42 26.96 6.48
C ALA A 331 -4.24 28.01 5.71
N GLU A 332 -4.10 29.30 6.00
CA GLU A 332 -4.70 30.39 5.21
C GLU A 332 -4.16 30.42 3.78
N ASP A 333 -2.87 30.11 3.60
CA ASP A 333 -2.23 29.96 2.29
C ASP A 333 -2.52 28.58 1.63
N GLY A 334 -3.39 27.77 2.23
CA GLY A 334 -3.84 26.46 1.72
C GLY A 334 -2.94 25.29 2.07
N PHE A 335 -1.88 25.46 2.86
CA PHE A 335 -0.98 24.37 3.25
C PHE A 335 -1.46 23.61 4.49
N LYS A 336 -1.26 22.30 4.48
CA LYS A 336 -1.47 21.41 5.62
C LYS A 336 -0.09 21.05 6.17
N THR A 337 0.17 21.42 7.42
CA THR A 337 1.42 21.11 8.10
C THR A 337 1.38 19.68 8.61
N ILE A 338 2.40 18.87 8.28
CA ILE A 338 2.61 17.50 8.74
C ILE A 338 3.93 17.46 9.52
N VAL A 339 3.96 16.75 10.65
CA VAL A 339 5.15 16.65 11.50
C VAL A 339 5.60 15.21 11.67
N ILE A 340 6.92 15.01 11.78
CA ILE A 340 7.52 13.72 12.11
C ILE A 340 7.40 13.44 13.60
N ILE A 341 7.12 12.20 13.98
CA ILE A 341 7.17 11.66 15.34
C ILE A 341 7.80 10.28 15.32
N ASP A 342 8.89 10.11 16.07
CA ASP A 342 9.62 8.87 16.24
C ASP A 342 9.25 8.12 17.52
N PRO A 343 9.54 6.82 17.66
CA PRO A 343 9.22 6.06 18.88
C PRO A 343 10.21 6.26 20.02
N GLY A 344 11.39 6.81 19.76
CA GLY A 344 12.44 6.98 20.76
C GLY A 344 12.20 8.15 21.70
N ILE A 345 11.85 7.87 22.97
CA ILE A 345 11.62 8.88 24.01
C ILE A 345 12.92 9.10 24.77
N LYS A 346 13.48 10.31 24.65
CA LYS A 346 14.74 10.69 25.31
C LYS A 346 14.72 10.44 26.81
N ILE A 347 15.76 9.82 27.33
CA ILE A 347 15.97 9.64 28.77
C ILE A 347 16.36 10.99 29.37
N ASP A 348 15.37 11.71 29.89
CA ASP A 348 15.54 13.04 30.47
C ASP A 348 14.54 13.28 31.58
N LYS A 349 15.01 13.54 32.79
CA LYS A 349 14.18 13.72 33.98
C LYS A 349 13.30 14.99 33.95
N GLU A 350 13.62 15.93 33.08
CA GLU A 350 12.83 17.18 32.94
C GLU A 350 11.84 17.11 31.78
N TYR A 351 11.83 16.01 31.04
CA TYR A 351 10.95 15.79 29.92
C TYR A 351 9.67 15.04 30.36
N SER A 352 8.52 15.72 30.32
CA SER A 352 7.25 15.22 30.84
C SER A 352 6.81 13.89 30.25
N VAL A 353 6.96 13.70 28.92
CA VAL A 353 6.59 12.44 28.26
C VAL A 353 7.44 11.28 28.78
N TYR A 354 8.73 11.52 29.08
CA TYR A 354 9.57 10.52 29.70
C TYR A 354 9.15 10.21 31.14
N GLN A 355 8.85 11.26 31.94
CA GLN A 355 8.39 11.09 33.32
C GLN A 355 7.11 10.26 33.37
N GLU A 356 6.11 10.60 32.56
CA GLU A 356 4.84 9.85 32.48
C GLU A 356 5.08 8.37 32.08
N GLY A 357 5.98 8.14 31.11
CA GLY A 357 6.32 6.80 30.66
C GLY A 357 6.98 5.94 31.73
N ILE A 358 7.84 6.53 32.57
CA ILE A 358 8.48 5.84 33.71
C ILE A 358 7.47 5.61 34.85
N GLU A 359 6.69 6.62 35.21
CA GLU A 359 5.71 6.53 36.31
C GLU A 359 4.64 5.46 36.06
N ASN A 360 4.26 5.27 34.81
CA ASN A 360 3.21 4.31 34.44
C ASN A 360 3.74 3.01 33.84
N ASP A 361 5.05 2.82 33.80
CA ASP A 361 5.70 1.61 33.30
C ASP A 361 5.38 1.31 31.81
N TYR A 362 5.43 2.32 30.97
CA TYR A 362 5.01 2.25 29.55
C TYR A 362 6.10 1.83 28.57
N PHE A 363 7.35 1.75 29.03
CA PHE A 363 8.49 1.41 28.17
C PHE A 363 8.81 -0.08 28.14
N CYS A 364 9.27 -0.55 26.98
CA CYS A 364 9.76 -1.92 26.79
C CYS A 364 10.88 -2.26 27.78
N LYS A 365 10.91 -3.50 28.27
CA LYS A 365 11.90 -4.02 29.21
C LYS A 365 12.72 -5.17 28.61
N ARG A 366 13.95 -5.30 29.05
CA ARG A 366 14.76 -6.49 28.84
C ARG A 366 14.20 -7.66 29.63
N ALA A 367 14.58 -8.88 29.26
CA ALA A 367 14.13 -10.09 29.95
C ALA A 367 14.53 -10.16 31.43
N ASP A 368 15.66 -9.51 31.78
CA ASP A 368 16.20 -9.41 33.15
C ASP A 368 15.68 -8.21 33.95
N GLY A 369 14.75 -7.42 33.37
CA GLY A 369 13.96 -6.41 34.04
C GLY A 369 14.26 -4.94 33.74
N PRO A 370 15.45 -4.47 33.38
CA PRO A 370 15.72 -3.07 33.05
C PRO A 370 14.95 -2.61 31.80
N TYR A 371 14.64 -1.31 31.76
CA TYR A 371 14.10 -0.72 30.54
C TYR A 371 15.05 -0.88 29.35
N MET A 372 14.48 -1.19 28.19
CA MET A 372 15.20 -1.21 26.92
C MET A 372 15.74 0.19 26.62
N LYS A 373 17.03 0.30 26.37
CA LYS A 373 17.70 1.52 25.96
C LYS A 373 18.30 1.36 24.58
N GLY A 374 18.18 2.40 23.77
CA GLY A 374 18.81 2.49 22.46
C GLY A 374 19.09 3.93 22.09
N LYS A 375 20.03 4.15 21.17
CA LYS A 375 20.34 5.49 20.64
C LYS A 375 19.55 5.72 19.35
N VAL A 376 18.92 6.87 19.29
CA VAL A 376 18.35 7.47 18.08
C VAL A 376 18.66 8.97 18.10
N TRP A 377 17.93 9.79 17.34
CA TRP A 377 18.25 11.22 17.17
C TRP A 377 18.47 12.01 18.47
N PRO A 378 17.64 11.90 19.51
CA PRO A 378 17.87 12.65 20.75
C PRO A 378 18.96 12.05 21.66
N GLY A 379 19.64 10.97 21.25
CA GLY A 379 20.63 10.24 22.03
C GLY A 379 20.06 8.99 22.68
N GLU A 380 20.34 8.74 23.98
CA GLU A 380 19.78 7.59 24.69
C GLU A 380 18.26 7.75 24.93
N CYS A 381 17.50 6.73 24.48
CA CYS A 381 16.06 6.67 24.57
C CYS A 381 15.55 5.40 25.24
N ASN A 382 14.37 5.49 25.84
CA ASN A 382 13.48 4.36 26.05
C ASN A 382 12.40 4.32 24.97
N PHE A 383 11.77 3.18 24.77
CA PHE A 383 10.81 2.94 23.70
C PHE A 383 9.50 2.44 24.26
N PRO A 384 8.36 3.08 23.93
CA PRO A 384 7.05 2.63 24.37
C PRO A 384 6.73 1.22 23.89
N ASP A 385 6.06 0.41 24.72
CA ASP A 385 5.52 -0.87 24.27
C ASP A 385 4.16 -0.69 23.60
N PHE A 386 4.12 -0.33 22.34
CA PHE A 386 2.87 -0.13 21.59
C PHE A 386 1.99 -1.38 21.47
N THR A 387 2.46 -2.54 21.89
CA THR A 387 1.63 -3.75 21.99
C THR A 387 0.73 -3.77 23.22
N ASN A 388 0.99 -2.87 24.19
CA ASN A 388 0.16 -2.67 25.37
C ASN A 388 -0.96 -1.66 25.09
N PRO A 389 -2.25 -2.01 25.28
CA PRO A 389 -3.37 -1.10 25.05
C PRO A 389 -3.29 0.22 25.85
N ALA A 390 -2.80 0.17 27.10
CA ALA A 390 -2.63 1.36 27.93
C ALA A 390 -1.59 2.32 27.35
N VAL A 391 -0.50 1.80 26.79
CA VAL A 391 0.53 2.58 26.12
C VAL A 391 -0.02 3.23 24.83
N ARG A 392 -0.83 2.51 24.05
CA ARG A 392 -1.49 3.11 22.86
C ARG A 392 -2.43 4.24 23.25
N GLU A 393 -3.22 4.08 24.31
CA GLU A 393 -4.12 5.14 24.80
C GLU A 393 -3.35 6.36 25.28
N TRP A 394 -2.27 6.16 26.05
CA TRP A 394 -1.38 7.24 26.47
C TRP A 394 -0.78 7.98 25.27
N TRP A 395 -0.20 7.23 24.33
CA TRP A 395 0.40 7.80 23.10
C TRP A 395 -0.63 8.61 22.30
N ALA A 396 -1.83 8.08 22.12
CA ALA A 396 -2.92 8.79 21.47
C ALA A 396 -3.25 10.12 22.18
N GLY A 397 -3.18 10.16 23.50
CA GLY A 397 -3.41 11.36 24.32
C GLY A 397 -2.39 12.47 24.06
N LEU A 398 -1.13 12.13 23.76
CA LEU A 398 -0.04 13.10 23.53
C LEU A 398 -0.29 13.98 22.29
N PHE A 399 -1.11 13.55 21.33
CA PHE A 399 -1.41 14.32 20.12
C PHE A 399 -2.35 15.49 20.37
N LYS A 400 -2.89 15.68 21.58
CA LYS A 400 -3.83 16.77 21.88
C LYS A 400 -3.27 18.14 21.53
N GLU A 401 -2.04 18.45 21.95
CA GLU A 401 -1.42 19.73 21.67
C GLU A 401 -1.13 19.91 20.18
N LEU A 402 -0.50 18.92 19.55
CA LEU A 402 -0.13 19.01 18.13
C LEU A 402 -1.33 19.18 17.20
N ILE A 403 -2.33 18.32 17.36
CA ILE A 403 -3.48 18.28 16.46
C ILE A 403 -4.58 19.24 16.90
N GLY A 404 -4.95 19.21 18.20
CA GLY A 404 -6.08 19.97 18.74
C GLY A 404 -5.78 21.46 18.95
N ASP A 405 -4.65 21.77 19.58
CA ASP A 405 -4.35 23.13 20.01
C ASP A 405 -3.54 23.92 18.96
N ILE A 406 -2.55 23.30 18.33
CA ILE A 406 -1.69 23.93 17.30
C ILE A 406 -2.32 23.82 15.91
N GLY A 407 -3.00 22.71 15.60
CA GLY A 407 -3.73 22.55 14.34
C GLY A 407 -2.95 21.83 13.24
N VAL A 408 -1.88 21.07 13.57
CA VAL A 408 -1.19 20.17 12.65
C VAL A 408 -2.20 19.21 12.01
N LYS A 409 -2.04 18.91 10.71
CA LYS A 409 -3.05 18.17 9.93
C LYS A 409 -2.71 16.71 9.68
N GLY A 410 -1.45 16.31 9.86
CA GLY A 410 -1.02 14.95 9.67
C GLY A 410 0.24 14.62 10.47
N VAL A 411 0.51 13.33 10.63
CA VAL A 411 1.66 12.83 11.36
C VAL A 411 2.42 11.82 10.52
N TRP A 412 3.74 11.93 10.54
CA TRP A 412 4.66 11.02 9.91
C TRP A 412 5.41 10.23 10.99
N ASN A 413 5.13 8.91 11.06
CA ASN A 413 5.85 7.99 11.93
C ASN A 413 7.10 7.45 11.22
N ASP A 414 8.27 7.74 11.77
CA ASP A 414 9.56 7.29 11.27
C ASP A 414 10.31 6.48 12.34
N MET A 415 11.40 5.82 11.96
CA MET A 415 12.30 5.05 12.83
C MET A 415 11.61 3.91 13.63
N ASN A 416 10.47 3.42 13.16
CA ASN A 416 9.57 2.53 13.90
C ASN A 416 9.60 1.04 13.47
N GLU A 417 10.72 0.56 12.95
CA GLU A 417 11.00 -0.87 12.67
C GLU A 417 11.00 -1.77 13.94
N PRO A 418 11.43 -1.36 15.16
CA PRO A 418 12.04 -0.11 15.65
C PRO A 418 13.53 0.00 15.34
N ALA A 419 13.96 1.18 14.89
CA ALA A 419 15.35 1.46 14.60
C ALA A 419 16.14 1.81 15.87
N VAL A 420 17.35 1.27 15.98
CA VAL A 420 18.36 1.61 16.98
C VAL A 420 19.70 1.82 16.29
N MET A 421 20.24 3.01 16.44
CA MET A 421 21.54 3.37 15.88
C MET A 421 22.70 2.71 16.65
N GLU A 422 23.86 2.62 16.01
CA GLU A 422 25.11 2.13 16.59
C GLU A 422 25.09 0.66 17.06
N VAL A 423 24.09 -0.14 16.64
CA VAL A 423 24.06 -1.58 16.88
C VAL A 423 23.99 -2.35 15.57
N PRO A 424 24.70 -3.49 15.42
CA PRO A 424 24.74 -4.23 14.17
C PRO A 424 23.37 -4.74 13.69
N THR A 425 22.48 -5.06 14.63
CA THR A 425 21.13 -5.55 14.37
C THR A 425 20.16 -4.46 13.94
N LYS A 426 20.53 -3.18 14.12
CA LYS A 426 19.72 -1.98 13.87
C LYS A 426 18.38 -1.95 14.63
N THR A 427 18.17 -2.83 15.58
CA THR A 427 16.91 -2.94 16.34
C THR A 427 17.17 -3.45 17.77
N PHE A 428 16.10 -3.68 18.50
CA PHE A 428 16.14 -4.18 19.88
C PHE A 428 16.78 -5.56 19.98
N PRO A 429 17.38 -5.90 21.13
CA PRO A 429 17.71 -7.27 21.46
C PRO A 429 16.45 -8.16 21.44
N LEU A 430 16.61 -9.39 20.96
CA LEU A 430 15.50 -10.33 20.77
C LEU A 430 14.79 -10.76 22.07
N ASP A 431 15.41 -10.54 23.22
CA ASP A 431 14.90 -10.84 24.55
C ASP A 431 13.98 -9.77 25.16
N VAL A 432 13.87 -8.60 24.50
CA VAL A 432 12.97 -7.53 24.95
C VAL A 432 11.54 -8.04 25.05
N ARG A 433 10.85 -7.68 26.14
CA ARG A 433 9.50 -8.12 26.46
C ARG A 433 8.45 -7.16 25.96
N HIS A 434 7.34 -7.71 25.51
CA HIS A 434 6.17 -7.01 25.02
C HIS A 434 4.90 -7.62 25.61
N ASP A 435 3.90 -6.79 25.88
CA ASP A 435 2.58 -7.19 26.41
C ASP A 435 1.78 -8.00 25.38
N TYR A 436 1.82 -7.60 24.12
CA TYR A 436 1.15 -8.24 22.99
C TYR A 436 -0.36 -8.43 23.19
N ASP A 437 -1.06 -7.34 23.64
CA ASP A 437 -2.49 -7.34 24.00
C ASP A 437 -2.84 -8.47 25.01
N GLY A 438 -2.06 -8.56 26.09
CA GLY A 438 -2.23 -9.56 27.17
C GLY A 438 -1.74 -10.97 26.82
N ASN A 439 -0.99 -11.13 25.72
CA ASN A 439 -0.33 -12.39 25.33
C ASN A 439 1.20 -12.23 25.35
N PRO A 440 1.85 -12.06 26.50
CA PRO A 440 3.23 -11.63 26.61
C PRO A 440 4.20 -12.44 25.73
N CYS A 441 5.10 -11.75 25.07
CA CYS A 441 6.07 -12.38 24.19
C CYS A 441 7.42 -11.65 24.18
N SER A 442 8.41 -12.25 23.50
CA SER A 442 9.68 -11.59 23.23
C SER A 442 9.63 -10.75 21.94
N HIS A 443 10.63 -9.91 21.74
CA HIS A 443 10.80 -9.09 20.54
C HIS A 443 10.90 -9.93 19.26
N ARG A 444 11.32 -11.19 19.34
CA ARG A 444 11.28 -12.12 18.21
C ARG A 444 9.91 -12.21 17.55
N LYS A 445 8.83 -12.14 18.33
CA LYS A 445 7.45 -12.18 17.85
C LYS A 445 6.88 -10.78 17.58
N ALA A 446 7.24 -9.80 18.41
CA ALA A 446 6.63 -8.46 18.36
C ALA A 446 7.30 -7.51 17.36
N HIS A 447 8.51 -7.80 16.91
CA HIS A 447 9.31 -6.90 16.07
C HIS A 447 8.54 -6.37 14.84
N ASN A 448 8.07 -7.27 14.00
CA ASN A 448 7.46 -6.90 12.72
C ASN A 448 6.14 -6.10 12.87
N ILE A 449 5.50 -6.14 14.04
CA ILE A 449 4.23 -5.41 14.27
C ILE A 449 4.40 -4.14 15.09
N TYR A 450 5.59 -3.84 15.59
CA TYR A 450 5.85 -2.68 16.44
C TYR A 450 5.46 -1.37 15.75
N GLY A 451 5.92 -1.15 14.52
CA GLY A 451 5.59 0.04 13.72
C GLY A 451 4.10 0.15 13.42
N THR A 452 3.44 -0.97 13.12
CA THR A 452 1.99 -0.99 12.91
C THR A 452 1.22 -0.57 14.16
N GLN A 453 1.65 -1.01 15.35
CA GLN A 453 0.97 -0.65 16.59
C GLN A 453 1.24 0.81 17.00
N MET A 454 2.42 1.35 16.67
CA MET A 454 2.66 2.79 16.79
C MET A 454 1.76 3.59 15.83
N ALA A 455 1.67 3.20 14.57
CA ALA A 455 0.80 3.85 13.59
C ALA A 455 -0.67 3.79 14.01
N ARG A 456 -1.14 2.68 14.58
CA ARG A 456 -2.48 2.55 15.16
C ARG A 456 -2.71 3.55 16.30
N ALA A 457 -1.79 3.62 17.26
CA ALA A 457 -1.89 4.56 18.37
C ALA A 457 -1.89 6.03 17.90
N THR A 458 -1.05 6.34 16.91
CA THR A 458 -1.01 7.66 16.26
C THR A 458 -2.32 7.97 15.54
N TYR A 459 -2.86 7.02 14.76
CA TYR A 459 -4.15 7.14 14.09
C TYR A 459 -5.30 7.42 15.07
N GLU A 460 -5.36 6.68 16.18
CA GLU A 460 -6.38 6.86 17.23
C GLU A 460 -6.30 8.26 17.84
N GLY A 461 -5.08 8.77 18.09
CA GLY A 461 -4.85 10.11 18.60
C GLY A 461 -5.21 11.21 17.61
N VAL A 462 -4.70 11.13 16.38
CA VAL A 462 -4.99 12.11 15.32
C VAL A 462 -6.49 12.15 15.05
N LYS A 463 -7.15 11.00 14.88
CA LYS A 463 -8.60 10.90 14.68
C LYS A 463 -9.40 11.56 15.80
N ARG A 464 -9.00 11.31 17.06
CA ARG A 464 -9.66 11.87 18.24
C ARG A 464 -9.66 13.40 18.25
N PHE A 465 -8.51 14.01 17.99
CA PHE A 465 -8.31 15.45 18.12
C PHE A 465 -8.54 16.23 16.83
N SER A 466 -8.64 15.57 15.67
CA SER A 466 -9.03 16.20 14.41
C SER A 466 -10.54 16.10 14.12
N TYR A 467 -11.27 15.23 14.83
CA TYR A 467 -12.70 14.98 14.55
C TYR A 467 -13.50 16.31 14.48
N PRO A 468 -14.37 16.50 13.46
CA PRO A 468 -14.87 15.50 12.51
C PRO A 468 -14.03 15.34 11.22
N LYS A 469 -12.81 15.86 11.17
CA LYS A 469 -11.92 15.72 10.02
C LYS A 469 -11.29 14.33 9.98
N ARG A 470 -10.98 13.84 8.77
CA ARG A 470 -10.32 12.55 8.56
C ARG A 470 -8.83 12.65 8.92
N PRO A 471 -8.26 11.65 9.60
CA PRO A 471 -6.84 11.63 9.93
C PRO A 471 -5.97 11.37 8.70
N PHE A 472 -4.76 11.91 8.71
CA PHE A 472 -3.70 11.56 7.77
C PHE A 472 -2.45 11.16 8.53
N ILE A 473 -2.05 9.90 8.37
CA ILE A 473 -0.85 9.33 8.95
C ILE A 473 -0.04 8.66 7.84
N ILE A 474 1.28 8.78 7.90
CA ILE A 474 2.21 8.05 7.07
C ILE A 474 3.23 7.34 7.96
N THR A 475 3.57 6.09 7.66
CA THR A 475 4.51 5.28 8.44
C THR A 475 5.59 4.67 7.58
N ARG A 476 6.82 4.56 8.12
CA ARG A 476 7.93 3.86 7.45
C ARG A 476 7.78 2.35 7.60
N SER A 477 7.64 1.86 8.81
CA SER A 477 7.51 0.44 9.08
C SER A 477 6.06 0.00 9.22
N ALA A 478 5.75 -1.18 8.65
CA ALA A 478 4.41 -1.74 8.65
C ALA A 478 4.42 -3.27 8.53
N TYR A 479 3.35 -3.88 9.02
CA TYR A 479 2.98 -5.28 8.83
C TYR A 479 1.62 -5.36 8.12
N SER A 480 1.26 -6.52 7.58
CA SER A 480 -0.06 -6.78 7.01
C SER A 480 -1.19 -6.26 7.90
N GLY A 481 -2.15 -5.53 7.33
CA GLY A 481 -3.25 -4.91 8.08
C GLY A 481 -2.98 -3.46 8.52
N ALA A 482 -1.76 -2.93 8.34
CA ALA A 482 -1.43 -1.54 8.67
C ALA A 482 -2.22 -0.52 7.86
N GLN A 483 -2.65 -0.87 6.65
CA GLN A 483 -3.45 0.00 5.77
C GLN A 483 -4.73 0.53 6.44
N ARG A 484 -5.24 -0.13 7.46
CA ARG A 484 -6.39 0.34 8.27
C ARG A 484 -6.12 1.66 9.00
N TYR A 485 -4.86 1.98 9.24
CA TYR A 485 -4.45 3.09 10.11
C TYR A 485 -3.58 4.13 9.42
N THR A 486 -2.93 3.78 8.31
CA THR A 486 -1.84 4.61 7.78
C THR A 486 -1.63 4.43 6.28
N SER A 487 -1.15 5.49 5.63
CA SER A 487 -0.42 5.43 4.36
C SER A 487 1.06 5.08 4.59
N SER A 488 1.84 4.92 3.53
CA SER A 488 3.25 4.57 3.63
C SER A 488 4.10 5.17 2.51
N TRP A 489 5.42 5.10 2.68
CA TRP A 489 6.38 5.34 1.59
C TRP A 489 7.47 4.26 1.62
N THR A 490 8.31 4.22 0.59
CA THR A 490 9.30 3.14 0.41
C THR A 490 10.62 3.37 1.17
N GLY A 491 10.67 4.34 2.09
CA GLY A 491 11.86 4.65 2.88
C GLY A 491 12.94 5.38 2.09
N ASP A 492 14.18 5.26 2.54
CA ASP A 492 15.33 6.08 2.18
C ASP A 492 15.98 5.62 0.86
N ASN A 493 15.34 5.92 -0.25
CA ASN A 493 15.82 5.61 -1.59
C ASN A 493 16.96 6.55 -2.03
N VAL A 494 17.60 6.26 -3.16
CA VAL A 494 18.76 7.01 -3.69
C VAL A 494 18.36 7.78 -4.94
N ALA A 495 18.89 8.98 -5.11
CA ALA A 495 18.73 9.78 -6.32
C ALA A 495 19.47 9.16 -7.51
N SER A 496 18.89 8.11 -8.10
CA SER A 496 19.47 7.37 -9.21
C SER A 496 18.42 6.84 -10.18
N TRP A 497 18.80 6.60 -11.42
CA TRP A 497 17.93 5.97 -12.42
C TRP A 497 17.52 4.54 -12.03
N GLU A 498 18.39 3.81 -11.33
CA GLU A 498 18.07 2.50 -10.78
C GLU A 498 16.95 2.60 -9.75
N HIS A 499 16.98 3.61 -8.87
CA HIS A 499 15.93 3.82 -7.88
C HIS A 499 14.64 4.40 -8.45
N LEU A 500 14.69 5.13 -9.55
CA LEU A 500 13.48 5.50 -10.30
C LEU A 500 12.76 4.23 -10.83
N TRP A 501 13.53 3.28 -11.37
CA TRP A 501 13.00 1.97 -11.78
C TRP A 501 12.48 1.17 -10.58
N VAL A 502 13.22 1.12 -9.47
CA VAL A 502 12.81 0.45 -8.23
C VAL A 502 11.51 1.04 -7.70
N ALA A 503 11.39 2.37 -7.64
CA ALA A 503 10.17 3.06 -7.18
C ALA A 503 8.95 2.65 -8.01
N ASN A 504 9.08 2.58 -9.33
CA ASN A 504 8.00 2.12 -10.21
C ASN A 504 7.51 0.71 -9.86
N ILE A 505 8.42 -0.22 -9.55
CA ILE A 505 8.08 -1.60 -9.20
C ILE A 505 7.53 -1.71 -7.78
N GLN A 506 8.13 -1.02 -6.82
CA GLN A 506 7.67 -1.07 -5.43
C GLN A 506 6.22 -0.60 -5.30
N MET A 507 5.79 0.44 -6.06
CA MET A 507 4.40 0.89 -6.06
C MET A 507 3.44 -0.19 -6.56
N GLN A 508 3.79 -0.87 -7.65
CA GLN A 508 3.01 -1.98 -8.20
C GLN A 508 2.87 -3.13 -7.18
N ARG A 509 3.97 -3.47 -6.52
CA ARG A 509 4.03 -4.55 -5.53
C ARG A 509 3.27 -4.23 -4.26
N MET A 510 3.41 -3.00 -3.73
CA MET A 510 2.69 -2.54 -2.54
C MET A 510 1.18 -2.56 -2.78
N SER A 511 0.72 -2.15 -3.95
CA SER A 511 -0.68 -2.24 -4.37
C SER A 511 -1.20 -3.67 -4.35
N LEU A 512 -0.46 -4.64 -4.91
CA LEU A 512 -0.82 -6.06 -4.85
C LEU A 512 -0.79 -6.65 -3.43
N SER A 513 -0.04 -6.03 -2.54
CA SER A 513 0.12 -6.46 -1.14
C SER A 513 -0.86 -5.79 -0.18
N GLY A 514 -1.91 -5.14 -0.68
CA GLY A 514 -2.98 -4.53 0.11
C GLY A 514 -2.63 -3.16 0.70
N MET A 515 -1.45 -2.61 0.43
CA MET A 515 -1.00 -1.29 0.89
C MET A 515 -1.03 -0.27 -0.25
N GLY A 516 -2.20 -0.03 -0.81
CA GLY A 516 -2.36 0.78 -2.02
C GLY A 516 -2.07 2.28 -1.85
N PHE A 517 -2.16 2.84 -0.64
CA PHE A 517 -1.82 4.25 -0.39
C PHE A 517 -0.33 4.39 -0.04
N THR A 518 0.51 4.23 -1.04
CA THR A 518 1.97 4.28 -0.91
C THR A 518 2.59 5.18 -1.97
N GLY A 519 3.74 5.77 -1.69
CA GLY A 519 4.58 6.56 -2.60
C GLY A 519 6.06 6.28 -2.39
N SER A 520 6.90 6.85 -3.25
CA SER A 520 8.36 6.92 -3.05
C SER A 520 8.75 8.35 -2.77
N ASP A 521 9.94 8.57 -2.20
CA ASP A 521 10.53 9.89 -2.14
C ASP A 521 10.96 10.31 -3.55
N ILE A 522 10.20 11.27 -4.12
CA ILE A 522 10.41 11.76 -5.48
C ILE A 522 11.73 12.53 -5.53
N GLY A 523 12.59 12.16 -6.48
CA GLY A 523 13.93 12.71 -6.64
C GLY A 523 15.00 11.89 -5.91
N GLY A 524 14.63 11.04 -4.96
CA GLY A 524 15.51 10.27 -4.09
C GLY A 524 15.81 10.98 -2.78
N PHE A 525 15.84 10.23 -1.67
CA PHE A 525 16.15 10.76 -0.33
C PHE A 525 17.65 11.01 -0.17
N ALA A 526 18.46 10.01 -0.47
CA ALA A 526 19.91 10.11 -0.44
C ALA A 526 20.45 10.61 -1.80
N GLU A 527 21.55 11.35 -1.74
CA GLU A 527 22.22 11.96 -2.88
C GLU A 527 21.41 13.08 -3.59
N GLN A 528 22.00 13.65 -4.64
CA GLN A 528 21.43 14.77 -5.39
C GLN A 528 21.02 14.30 -6.81
N PRO A 529 19.76 14.43 -7.23
CA PRO A 529 19.38 14.14 -8.60
C PRO A 529 19.89 15.21 -9.57
N THR A 530 20.14 14.81 -10.81
CA THR A 530 20.20 15.77 -11.93
C THR A 530 18.80 16.34 -12.21
N GLY A 531 18.71 17.49 -12.87
CA GLY A 531 17.43 18.06 -13.29
C GLY A 531 16.59 17.07 -14.12
N GLU A 532 17.23 16.31 -15.03
CA GLU A 532 16.54 15.29 -15.82
C GLU A 532 15.95 14.17 -14.95
N LEU A 533 16.74 13.63 -14.03
CA LEU A 533 16.28 12.56 -13.14
C LEU A 533 15.10 13.04 -12.28
N TYR A 534 15.20 14.26 -11.73
CA TYR A 534 14.13 14.85 -10.93
C TYR A 534 12.85 15.04 -11.77
N ALA A 535 12.96 15.60 -12.97
CA ALA A 535 11.83 15.78 -13.88
C ALA A 535 11.16 14.43 -14.24
N ARG A 536 11.96 13.39 -14.56
CA ARG A 536 11.42 12.05 -14.86
C ARG A 536 10.77 11.41 -13.62
N TRP A 537 11.28 11.70 -12.42
CA TRP A 537 10.65 11.20 -11.20
C TRP A 537 9.34 11.91 -10.86
N ILE A 538 9.25 13.22 -11.07
CA ILE A 538 7.98 13.96 -10.97
C ILE A 538 6.96 13.42 -11.97
N GLN A 539 7.35 13.18 -13.21
CA GLN A 539 6.48 12.62 -14.24
C GLN A 539 5.89 11.26 -13.87
N LEU A 540 6.66 10.41 -13.18
CA LEU A 540 6.17 9.16 -12.60
C LEU A 540 5.37 9.40 -11.31
N GLY A 541 5.91 10.19 -10.39
CA GLY A 541 5.42 10.35 -9.02
C GLY A 541 4.02 10.95 -8.95
N VAL A 542 3.60 11.77 -9.93
CA VAL A 542 2.23 12.30 -9.98
C VAL A 542 1.17 11.23 -10.22
N PHE A 543 1.55 10.05 -10.68
CA PHE A 543 0.70 8.87 -10.82
C PHE A 543 0.83 7.89 -9.64
N HIS A 544 1.69 8.17 -8.66
CA HIS A 544 1.69 7.41 -7.41
C HIS A 544 0.48 7.80 -6.54
N PRO A 545 -0.14 6.88 -5.82
CA PRO A 545 -1.22 7.20 -4.90
C PRO A 545 -0.83 8.26 -3.87
N PHE A 546 0.32 8.12 -3.21
CA PHE A 546 0.94 9.15 -2.38
C PHE A 546 2.05 9.85 -3.15
N CYS A 547 2.04 11.19 -3.19
CA CYS A 547 2.92 11.99 -4.03
C CYS A 547 3.67 13.04 -3.19
N ARG A 548 4.93 12.73 -2.84
CA ARG A 548 5.78 13.59 -2.01
C ARG A 548 7.20 13.66 -2.54
N THR A 549 7.74 14.87 -2.69
CA THR A 549 9.19 15.07 -2.78
C THR A 549 9.78 15.12 -1.37
N HIS A 550 10.84 14.34 -1.14
CA HIS A 550 11.60 14.35 0.12
C HIS A 550 13.07 14.07 -0.13
N SER A 551 13.95 14.77 0.60
CA SER A 551 15.41 14.63 0.51
C SER A 551 16.06 14.78 1.86
N SER A 552 17.24 14.15 2.04
CA SER A 552 18.02 14.23 3.28
C SER A 552 18.62 15.62 3.57
N GLY A 553 18.63 16.51 2.58
CA GLY A 553 19.20 17.86 2.74
C GLY A 553 20.72 17.93 2.84
N HIS A 554 21.41 16.80 2.98
CA HIS A 554 22.88 16.76 3.07
C HIS A 554 23.60 16.86 1.72
N HIS A 555 22.85 16.68 0.62
CA HIS A 555 23.40 16.57 -0.73
C HIS A 555 22.96 17.72 -1.65
N GLY A 556 22.15 18.65 -1.17
CA GLY A 556 21.65 19.80 -1.93
C GLY A 556 20.14 20.01 -1.82
N GLU A 557 19.65 20.92 -2.65
CA GLU A 557 18.23 21.30 -2.68
C GLU A 557 17.51 20.46 -3.74
N GLN A 558 16.26 20.04 -3.46
CA GLN A 558 15.41 19.28 -4.39
C GLN A 558 14.03 19.91 -4.58
N GLU A 559 13.84 21.14 -4.16
CA GLU A 559 12.65 21.89 -4.53
C GLU A 559 12.66 22.13 -6.05
N PRO A 560 11.48 22.22 -6.72
CA PRO A 560 11.42 22.37 -8.18
C PRO A 560 12.30 23.51 -8.74
N TRP A 561 12.42 24.59 -7.99
CA TRP A 561 13.23 25.78 -8.36
C TRP A 561 14.74 25.66 -8.04
N ALA A 562 15.19 24.54 -7.50
CA ALA A 562 16.62 24.26 -7.34
C ALA A 562 17.28 23.85 -8.66
N PHE A 563 16.49 23.60 -9.69
CA PHE A 563 16.91 23.24 -11.04
C PHE A 563 16.66 24.39 -12.01
N ASP A 564 16.82 24.12 -13.32
CA ASP A 564 16.57 25.10 -14.37
C ASP A 564 15.04 25.37 -14.58
N GLU A 565 14.75 26.36 -15.40
CA GLU A 565 13.37 26.77 -15.71
C GLU A 565 12.58 25.68 -16.43
N GLU A 566 13.24 24.83 -17.23
CA GLU A 566 12.59 23.73 -17.94
C GLU A 566 12.06 22.68 -16.95
N VAL A 567 12.84 22.34 -15.93
CA VAL A 567 12.42 21.43 -14.84
C VAL A 567 11.26 22.02 -14.04
N VAL A 568 11.29 23.33 -13.73
CA VAL A 568 10.16 24.02 -13.08
C VAL A 568 8.89 23.91 -13.92
N ASN A 569 8.99 24.12 -15.23
CA ASN A 569 7.83 24.06 -16.13
C ASN A 569 7.28 22.63 -16.26
N ILE A 570 8.15 21.62 -16.33
CA ILE A 570 7.78 20.21 -16.34
C ILE A 570 7.07 19.85 -15.02
N THR A 571 7.63 20.26 -13.89
CA THR A 571 7.03 20.02 -12.57
C THR A 571 5.64 20.64 -12.49
N ARG A 572 5.50 21.90 -12.88
CA ARG A 572 4.21 22.59 -12.91
C ARG A 572 3.20 21.87 -13.81
N LYS A 573 3.60 21.46 -15.03
CA LYS A 573 2.75 20.71 -15.98
C LYS A 573 2.20 19.43 -15.34
N PHE A 574 3.06 18.61 -14.74
CA PHE A 574 2.67 17.31 -14.21
C PHE A 574 1.94 17.42 -12.86
N VAL A 575 2.33 18.33 -12.01
CA VAL A 575 1.57 18.57 -10.76
C VAL A 575 0.18 19.12 -11.08
N ASN A 576 0.05 20.06 -12.03
CA ASN A 576 -1.26 20.51 -12.52
C ASN A 576 -2.11 19.35 -13.05
N LEU A 577 -1.51 18.42 -13.82
CA LEU A 577 -2.20 17.22 -14.31
C LEU A 577 -2.72 16.37 -13.13
N ARG A 578 -1.94 16.19 -12.06
CA ARG A 578 -2.39 15.47 -10.86
C ARG A 578 -3.61 16.14 -10.24
N TYR A 579 -3.60 17.47 -10.11
CA TYR A 579 -4.73 18.21 -9.53
C TYR A 579 -5.98 18.15 -10.42
N GLN A 580 -5.81 18.18 -11.73
CA GLN A 580 -6.91 17.91 -12.66
C GLN A 580 -7.48 16.49 -12.49
N LEU A 581 -6.63 15.48 -12.27
CA LEU A 581 -7.03 14.08 -12.10
C LEU A 581 -7.49 13.72 -10.67
N LEU A 582 -7.55 14.66 -9.73
CA LEU A 582 -8.01 14.38 -8.36
C LEU A 582 -9.37 13.68 -8.28
N PRO A 583 -10.41 14.03 -9.08
CA PRO A 583 -11.67 13.29 -9.02
C PRO A 583 -11.53 11.84 -9.51
N TYR A 584 -10.65 11.59 -10.47
CA TYR A 584 -10.33 10.24 -10.92
C TYR A 584 -9.56 9.46 -9.85
N LEU A 585 -8.51 10.06 -9.26
CA LEU A 585 -7.72 9.47 -8.19
C LEU A 585 -8.55 9.20 -6.92
N TYR A 586 -9.46 10.12 -6.58
CA TYR A 586 -10.36 9.95 -5.44
C TYR A 586 -11.37 8.83 -5.65
N THR A 587 -11.87 8.69 -6.87
CA THR A 587 -12.73 7.55 -7.28
C THR A 587 -11.98 6.22 -7.17
N MET A 588 -10.71 6.16 -7.60
CA MET A 588 -9.88 4.97 -7.43
C MET A 588 -9.68 4.61 -5.95
N PHE A 589 -9.51 5.62 -5.11
CA PHE A 589 -9.38 5.41 -3.67
C PHE A 589 -10.69 4.90 -3.07
N TRP A 590 -11.83 5.43 -3.51
CA TRP A 590 -13.13 4.91 -3.12
C TRP A 590 -13.29 3.42 -3.51
N GLN A 591 -12.92 3.03 -4.73
CA GLN A 591 -12.93 1.62 -5.15
C GLN A 591 -12.02 0.74 -4.29
N TYR A 592 -10.89 1.29 -3.85
CA TYR A 592 -9.98 0.58 -2.95
C TYR A 592 -10.59 0.36 -1.56
N ILE A 593 -11.28 1.32 -0.98
CA ILE A 593 -11.95 1.14 0.32
C ILE A 593 -13.25 0.33 0.23
N ASP A 594 -13.95 0.39 -0.88
CA ASP A 594 -15.22 -0.33 -1.08
C ASP A 594 -14.97 -1.80 -1.45
N GLU A 595 -14.21 -2.02 -2.52
CA GLU A 595 -14.02 -3.34 -3.12
C GLU A 595 -12.65 -3.96 -2.83
N GLY A 596 -11.66 -3.20 -2.36
CA GLY A 596 -10.27 -3.65 -2.21
C GLY A 596 -9.49 -3.67 -3.53
N ILE A 597 -9.99 -2.99 -4.55
CA ILE A 597 -9.33 -2.89 -5.86
C ILE A 597 -8.13 -1.95 -5.76
N PRO A 598 -6.91 -2.39 -6.10
CA PRO A 598 -5.73 -1.52 -6.01
C PRO A 598 -5.79 -0.36 -7.00
N MET A 599 -5.31 0.81 -6.56
CA MET A 599 -5.28 2.03 -7.37
C MET A 599 -4.27 1.96 -8.51
N LEU A 600 -3.14 1.34 -8.28
CA LEU A 600 -2.07 1.13 -9.24
C LEU A 600 -1.94 -0.36 -9.50
N LYS A 601 -1.99 -0.79 -10.76
CA LYS A 601 -2.08 -2.21 -11.13
C LYS A 601 -0.96 -2.60 -12.09
N PRO A 602 -0.19 -3.64 -11.77
CA PRO A 602 0.69 -4.26 -12.75
C PRO A 602 -0.09 -4.76 -13.96
N LEU A 603 0.57 -4.85 -15.11
CA LEU A 603 -0.08 -5.37 -16.32
C LEU A 603 -0.59 -6.81 -16.15
N VAL A 604 0.09 -7.64 -15.37
CA VAL A 604 -0.36 -9.01 -15.06
C VAL A 604 -1.68 -9.03 -14.27
N TYR A 605 -1.91 -8.05 -13.42
CA TYR A 605 -3.21 -7.92 -12.71
C TYR A 605 -4.32 -7.49 -13.68
N TYR A 606 -3.99 -6.61 -14.63
CA TYR A 606 -4.93 -6.12 -15.64
C TYR A 606 -5.32 -7.20 -16.65
N ASP A 607 -4.36 -8.02 -17.09
CA ASP A 607 -4.57 -9.08 -18.07
C ASP A 607 -3.65 -10.29 -17.80
N GLN A 608 -4.03 -11.12 -16.82
CA GLN A 608 -3.29 -12.34 -16.45
C GLN A 608 -3.34 -13.44 -17.51
N GLU A 609 -4.27 -13.37 -18.46
CA GLU A 609 -4.42 -14.32 -19.54
C GLU A 609 -3.34 -14.16 -20.62
N ASP A 610 -2.74 -12.96 -20.69
CA ASP A 610 -1.68 -12.65 -21.62
C ASP A 610 -0.31 -12.89 -20.96
N SER A 611 0.39 -13.94 -21.42
CA SER A 611 1.71 -14.29 -20.88
C SER A 611 2.78 -13.18 -21.06
N GLN A 612 2.58 -12.23 -21.99
CA GLN A 612 3.47 -11.10 -22.16
C GLN A 612 3.46 -10.16 -20.95
N THR A 613 2.39 -10.15 -20.16
CA THR A 613 2.26 -9.28 -18.99
C THR A 613 2.97 -9.83 -17.75
N HIS A 614 3.24 -11.15 -17.68
CA HIS A 614 3.70 -11.83 -16.46
C HIS A 614 5.08 -11.35 -15.95
N TYR A 615 5.91 -10.81 -16.83
CA TYR A 615 7.26 -10.33 -16.50
C TYR A 615 7.43 -8.82 -16.72
N ARG A 616 6.35 -8.10 -17.05
CA ARG A 616 6.40 -6.65 -17.23
C ARG A 616 6.48 -5.93 -15.90
N THR A 617 7.39 -4.98 -15.82
CA THR A 617 7.67 -4.19 -14.62
C THR A 617 7.64 -2.70 -14.87
N ASP A 618 7.73 -2.29 -16.12
CA ASP A 618 8.04 -0.91 -16.51
C ASP A 618 6.78 -0.07 -16.81
N GLU A 619 5.64 -0.75 -16.98
CA GLU A 619 4.34 -0.15 -17.24
C GLU A 619 3.33 -0.55 -16.15
N PHE A 620 2.36 0.30 -15.90
CA PHE A 620 1.25 0.00 -15.00
C PHE A 620 -0.04 0.68 -15.41
N ILE A 621 -1.17 0.15 -14.95
CA ILE A 621 -2.48 0.78 -15.09
C ILE A 621 -2.74 1.63 -13.84
N PHE A 622 -2.99 2.92 -14.03
CA PHE A 622 -3.45 3.86 -13.03
C PHE A 622 -4.98 3.90 -13.06
N GLY A 623 -5.59 3.42 -11.99
CA GLY A 623 -7.03 3.14 -11.97
C GLY A 623 -7.42 1.96 -12.85
N ASN A 624 -8.42 2.16 -13.69
CA ASN A 624 -8.92 1.13 -14.60
C ASN A 624 -8.66 1.46 -16.09
N GLN A 625 -8.26 2.70 -16.40
CA GLN A 625 -8.40 3.24 -17.73
C GLN A 625 -7.16 3.95 -18.25
N ILE A 626 -6.16 4.25 -17.43
CA ILE A 626 -4.95 4.98 -17.84
C ILE A 626 -3.74 4.05 -17.71
N LEU A 627 -3.02 3.84 -18.80
CA LEU A 627 -1.73 3.15 -18.84
C LEU A 627 -0.62 4.18 -18.75
N VAL A 628 0.30 4.02 -17.82
CA VAL A 628 1.46 4.90 -17.59
C VAL A 628 2.74 4.14 -17.84
N CYS A 629 3.62 4.72 -18.64
CA CYS A 629 4.88 4.11 -19.05
C CYS A 629 6.03 5.09 -18.81
N PRO A 630 6.62 5.13 -17.61
CA PRO A 630 7.64 6.11 -17.27
C PRO A 630 8.91 5.94 -18.09
N ILE A 631 9.64 7.02 -18.31
CA ILE A 631 10.99 7.00 -18.86
C ILE A 631 11.95 6.69 -17.71
N LEU A 632 12.70 5.61 -17.84
CA LEU A 632 13.54 5.03 -16.80
C LEU A 632 15.04 5.06 -17.12
N GLU A 633 15.43 5.70 -18.22
CA GLU A 633 16.81 5.81 -18.68
C GLU A 633 17.16 7.26 -19.05
N PRO A 634 18.40 7.70 -18.79
CA PRO A 634 18.82 9.07 -19.09
C PRO A 634 18.89 9.35 -20.60
N ASN A 635 18.67 10.62 -20.96
CA ASN A 635 18.76 11.12 -22.34
C ASN A 635 17.82 10.40 -23.33
N SER A 636 16.79 9.75 -22.86
CA SER A 636 15.87 8.96 -23.67
C SER A 636 14.89 9.86 -24.41
N LYS A 637 14.76 9.65 -25.73
CA LYS A 637 13.81 10.36 -26.62
C LYS A 637 12.54 9.55 -26.90
N GLY A 638 12.31 8.50 -26.15
CA GLY A 638 11.21 7.57 -26.31
C GLY A 638 11.55 6.24 -25.67
N ARG A 639 10.61 5.32 -25.70
CA ARG A 639 10.84 3.97 -25.17
C ARG A 639 10.05 2.91 -25.93
N ARG A 640 10.53 1.68 -25.82
CA ARG A 640 9.75 0.50 -26.14
C ARG A 640 8.85 0.15 -24.96
N MET A 641 7.58 -0.14 -25.21
CA MET A 641 6.61 -0.49 -24.20
C MET A 641 5.63 -1.56 -24.72
N TYR A 642 4.99 -2.27 -23.80
CA TYR A 642 3.92 -3.19 -24.15
C TYR A 642 2.56 -2.48 -23.98
N LEU A 643 1.79 -2.42 -25.08
CA LEU A 643 0.43 -1.93 -25.05
C LEU A 643 -0.51 -3.12 -24.84
N PRO A 644 -1.24 -3.23 -23.70
CA PRO A 644 -2.12 -4.37 -23.43
C PRO A 644 -3.21 -4.56 -24.48
N ARG A 645 -3.80 -5.74 -24.55
CA ARG A 645 -4.87 -6.06 -25.50
C ARG A 645 -6.03 -5.05 -25.42
N GLY A 646 -6.62 -4.71 -26.54
CA GLY A 646 -7.64 -3.67 -26.71
C GLY A 646 -7.11 -2.50 -27.51
N ASN A 647 -7.87 -1.41 -27.57
CA ASN A 647 -7.46 -0.18 -28.23
C ASN A 647 -7.22 0.91 -27.20
N TRP A 648 -6.25 1.76 -27.47
CA TRP A 648 -5.77 2.77 -26.54
C TRP A 648 -5.53 4.09 -27.28
N TYR A 649 -5.92 5.19 -26.68
CA TYR A 649 -5.62 6.54 -27.16
C TYR A 649 -4.33 7.05 -26.50
N ASN A 650 -3.40 7.52 -27.31
CA ASN A 650 -2.28 8.30 -26.79
C ASN A 650 -2.85 9.58 -26.14
N TYR A 651 -2.55 9.80 -24.86
CA TYR A 651 -3.11 10.92 -24.09
C TYR A 651 -2.74 12.29 -24.64
N TRP A 652 -1.55 12.41 -25.27
CA TRP A 652 -1.03 13.68 -25.76
C TRP A 652 -1.49 14.02 -27.18
N THR A 653 -1.66 13.02 -28.01
CA THR A 653 -1.97 13.20 -29.45
C THR A 653 -3.40 12.81 -29.84
N ASN A 654 -4.12 12.11 -28.95
CA ASN A 654 -5.43 11.50 -29.20
C ASN A 654 -5.43 10.44 -30.34
N GLU A 655 -4.26 9.97 -30.75
CA GLU A 655 -4.13 8.90 -31.76
C GLU A 655 -4.56 7.55 -31.19
N LEU A 656 -5.42 6.83 -31.92
CA LEU A 656 -5.88 5.49 -31.55
C LEU A 656 -4.85 4.44 -31.98
N VAL A 657 -4.37 3.65 -31.04
CA VAL A 657 -3.39 2.58 -31.24
C VAL A 657 -3.95 1.25 -30.80
N SER A 658 -3.87 0.23 -31.67
CA SER A 658 -4.27 -1.13 -31.31
C SER A 658 -3.20 -1.81 -30.45
N GLY A 659 -3.60 -2.37 -29.32
CA GLY A 659 -2.75 -3.07 -28.35
C GLY A 659 -2.52 -4.55 -28.65
N GLY A 660 -2.07 -5.30 -27.64
CA GLY A 660 -1.62 -6.70 -27.74
C GLY A 660 -0.23 -6.84 -28.34
N LYS A 661 0.59 -5.80 -28.28
CA LYS A 661 1.93 -5.78 -28.92
C LYS A 661 2.89 -4.78 -28.26
N GLU A 662 4.17 -5.00 -28.50
CA GLU A 662 5.18 -3.97 -28.24
C GLU A 662 5.15 -2.88 -29.30
N ILE A 663 5.30 -1.65 -28.85
CA ILE A 663 5.43 -0.45 -29.70
C ILE A 663 6.59 0.41 -29.22
N TRP A 664 7.14 1.22 -30.13
CA TRP A 664 8.02 2.32 -29.78
C TRP A 664 7.20 3.60 -29.71
N VAL A 665 7.42 4.41 -28.68
CA VAL A 665 6.77 5.72 -28.52
C VAL A 665 7.85 6.76 -28.32
N ASP A 666 7.91 7.71 -29.25
CA ASP A 666 8.73 8.90 -29.10
C ASP A 666 8.13 9.83 -28.07
N THR A 667 8.95 10.46 -27.25
CA THR A 667 8.51 11.40 -26.20
C THR A 667 9.42 12.60 -26.12
N ALA A 668 8.82 13.77 -25.95
CA ALA A 668 9.54 14.98 -25.57
C ALA A 668 10.03 14.90 -24.10
N TYR A 669 10.91 15.80 -23.71
CA TYR A 669 11.41 15.83 -22.35
C TYR A 669 10.31 16.16 -21.32
N ASP A 670 9.35 16.95 -21.71
CA ASP A 670 8.18 17.33 -20.90
C ASP A 670 6.99 16.35 -21.05
N GLU A 671 7.23 15.11 -21.48
CA GLU A 671 6.22 14.07 -21.67
C GLU A 671 6.76 12.69 -21.27
N ILE A 672 5.85 11.79 -20.88
CA ILE A 672 6.04 10.35 -20.83
C ILE A 672 4.91 9.68 -21.60
N PRO A 673 5.07 8.46 -22.14
CA PRO A 673 3.97 7.74 -22.74
C PRO A 673 2.85 7.50 -21.73
N VAL A 674 1.69 8.04 -22.01
CA VAL A 674 0.43 7.82 -21.28
C VAL A 674 -0.63 7.46 -22.31
N PHE A 675 -1.38 6.40 -22.04
CA PHE A 675 -2.45 5.95 -22.91
C PHE A 675 -3.75 5.81 -22.14
N VAL A 676 -4.86 6.13 -22.79
CA VAL A 676 -6.19 5.98 -22.21
C VAL A 676 -6.97 4.92 -22.99
N LYS A 677 -7.59 4.00 -22.25
CA LYS A 677 -8.39 2.93 -22.84
C LYS A 677 -9.54 3.51 -23.67
N GLU A 678 -9.80 2.95 -24.85
CA GLU A 678 -10.99 3.32 -25.62
C GLU A 678 -12.27 3.12 -24.79
N GLY A 679 -13.16 4.10 -24.83
CA GLY A 679 -14.39 4.09 -24.06
C GLY A 679 -14.30 4.73 -22.66
N ALA A 680 -13.13 5.10 -22.23
CA ALA A 680 -12.95 5.77 -20.94
C ALA A 680 -13.65 7.14 -20.89
N ILE A 681 -14.19 7.45 -19.71
CA ILE A 681 -14.63 8.80 -19.36
C ILE A 681 -13.82 9.23 -18.15
N ILE A 682 -12.93 10.20 -18.33
CA ILE A 682 -11.99 10.67 -17.33
C ILE A 682 -12.49 12.01 -16.76
N PRO A 683 -12.90 12.05 -15.50
CA PRO A 683 -13.30 13.30 -14.84
C PRO A 683 -12.08 14.15 -14.52
N LYS A 684 -12.21 15.47 -14.68
CA LYS A 684 -11.18 16.44 -14.34
C LYS A 684 -11.76 17.63 -13.60
N TYR A 685 -11.05 18.08 -12.57
CA TYR A 685 -11.28 19.39 -11.94
C TYR A 685 -10.46 20.48 -12.65
N PRO A 686 -10.85 21.77 -12.49
CA PRO A 686 -9.98 22.88 -12.88
C PRO A 686 -8.67 22.84 -12.07
N VAL A 687 -7.61 23.40 -12.64
CA VAL A 687 -6.33 23.54 -11.92
C VAL A 687 -6.52 24.47 -10.73
N GLN A 688 -6.07 24.03 -9.57
CA GLN A 688 -6.07 24.81 -8.33
C GLN A 688 -4.73 24.67 -7.62
N GLN A 689 -4.33 25.63 -6.81
CA GLN A 689 -3.04 25.61 -6.12
C GLN A 689 -3.03 24.71 -4.87
N TYR A 690 -4.22 24.42 -4.33
CA TYR A 690 -4.44 23.47 -3.24
C TYR A 690 -5.90 23.02 -3.24
N VAL A 691 -6.16 21.88 -2.65
CA VAL A 691 -7.53 21.35 -2.54
C VAL A 691 -8.41 22.31 -1.72
N GLY A 692 -9.50 22.76 -2.34
CA GLY A 692 -10.45 23.69 -1.74
C GLY A 692 -10.14 25.18 -1.99
N GLU A 693 -9.19 25.52 -2.87
CA GLU A 693 -8.94 26.90 -3.28
C GLU A 693 -10.12 27.48 -4.08
N LEU A 694 -10.67 26.67 -4.98
CA LEU A 694 -11.71 27.11 -5.91
C LEU A 694 -13.06 26.48 -5.56
N GLU A 695 -14.08 27.31 -5.55
CA GLU A 695 -15.46 26.87 -5.70
C GLU A 695 -15.76 26.80 -7.20
N PHE A 696 -15.77 25.59 -7.77
CA PHE A 696 -16.01 25.42 -9.20
C PHE A 696 -17.44 24.92 -9.45
N ASP A 697 -18.05 25.43 -10.51
CA ASP A 697 -19.42 25.11 -10.92
C ASP A 697 -19.49 24.19 -12.14
N GLU A 698 -18.35 23.64 -12.57
CA GLU A 698 -18.19 22.80 -13.76
C GLU A 698 -17.32 21.55 -13.49
N LEU A 699 -17.75 20.38 -13.97
CA LEU A 699 -16.93 19.17 -14.07
C LEU A 699 -16.57 18.94 -15.54
N THR A 700 -15.29 18.76 -15.81
CA THR A 700 -14.82 18.33 -17.15
C THR A 700 -14.84 16.80 -17.26
N LEU A 701 -15.36 16.29 -18.38
CA LEU A 701 -15.34 14.86 -18.74
C LEU A 701 -14.61 14.69 -20.08
N ASP A 702 -13.45 14.04 -20.07
CA ASP A 702 -12.78 13.61 -21.29
C ASP A 702 -13.34 12.26 -21.70
N VAL A 703 -14.07 12.25 -22.82
CA VAL A 703 -14.77 11.07 -23.36
C VAL A 703 -14.00 10.50 -24.54
N TYR A 704 -13.34 9.37 -24.34
CA TYR A 704 -12.58 8.68 -25.38
C TYR A 704 -13.49 7.74 -26.17
N TYR A 705 -13.84 8.12 -27.39
CA TYR A 705 -14.81 7.39 -28.18
C TYR A 705 -14.47 5.90 -28.37
N LYS A 706 -15.48 5.04 -28.30
CA LYS A 706 -15.42 3.61 -28.60
C LYS A 706 -16.63 3.19 -29.42
N ASN A 707 -16.41 2.43 -30.49
CA ASN A 707 -17.52 1.71 -31.13
C ASN A 707 -17.90 0.50 -30.28
N GLY A 708 -18.90 0.67 -29.41
CA GLY A 708 -19.31 -0.32 -28.41
C GLY A 708 -19.80 0.32 -27.13
N LYS A 709 -19.76 -0.44 -26.03
CA LYS A 709 -20.19 0.03 -24.71
C LYS A 709 -19.01 0.03 -23.75
N GLU A 710 -18.97 1.03 -22.86
CA GLU A 710 -18.04 1.08 -21.73
C GLU A 710 -18.68 1.84 -20.58
N THR A 711 -18.19 1.61 -19.36
CA THR A 711 -18.71 2.25 -18.15
C THR A 711 -17.55 2.85 -17.35
N SER A 712 -17.76 4.08 -16.85
CA SER A 712 -16.86 4.78 -15.95
C SER A 712 -17.64 5.26 -14.73
N VAL A 713 -16.99 5.33 -13.58
CA VAL A 713 -17.59 5.82 -12.34
C VAL A 713 -16.85 7.05 -11.83
N VAL A 714 -17.56 7.93 -11.15
CA VAL A 714 -17.02 9.10 -10.48
C VAL A 714 -17.63 9.18 -9.09
N TYR A 715 -16.77 9.10 -8.07
CA TYR A 715 -17.15 9.23 -6.68
C TYR A 715 -16.76 10.60 -6.14
N GLU A 716 -17.65 11.22 -5.40
CA GLU A 716 -17.44 12.52 -4.75
C GLU A 716 -18.16 12.58 -3.40
N ASP A 717 -17.60 13.33 -2.47
CA ASP A 717 -18.20 13.68 -1.19
C ASP A 717 -17.75 15.10 -0.79
N ALA A 718 -17.88 15.45 0.47
CA ALA A 718 -17.42 16.73 1.01
C ALA A 718 -15.88 16.89 1.06
N GLN A 719 -15.11 16.00 0.44
CA GLN A 719 -13.64 15.95 0.38
C GLN A 719 -12.95 15.71 1.73
N ASP A 720 -13.69 15.77 2.83
CA ASP A 720 -13.26 15.53 4.20
C ASP A 720 -14.47 15.27 5.12
N GLY A 721 -14.23 14.76 6.33
CA GLY A 721 -15.30 14.40 7.28
C GLY A 721 -15.95 13.05 6.97
N TYR A 722 -16.96 12.70 7.77
CA TYR A 722 -17.54 11.34 7.79
C TYR A 722 -18.99 11.27 7.30
N ASP A 723 -19.52 12.30 6.71
CA ASP A 723 -20.91 12.30 6.24
C ASP A 723 -21.15 11.32 5.09
N TYR A 724 -20.08 10.95 4.36
CA TYR A 724 -20.17 9.91 3.33
C TYR A 724 -20.64 8.57 3.92
N THR A 725 -20.26 8.20 5.14
CA THR A 725 -20.72 6.97 5.81
C THR A 725 -22.23 6.97 6.12
N LYS A 726 -22.85 8.15 6.06
CA LYS A 726 -24.31 8.37 6.25
C LYS A 726 -25.05 8.54 4.91
N GLY A 727 -24.41 8.17 3.81
CA GLY A 727 -24.96 8.26 2.46
C GLY A 727 -24.84 9.65 1.82
N ARG A 728 -24.08 10.60 2.41
CA ARG A 728 -23.81 11.90 1.80
C ARG A 728 -22.56 11.81 0.91
N PHE A 729 -22.68 11.01 -0.14
CA PHE A 729 -21.74 10.91 -1.26
C PHE A 729 -22.53 11.06 -2.58
N SER A 730 -21.84 11.31 -3.67
CA SER A 730 -22.33 11.24 -5.05
C SER A 730 -21.51 10.19 -5.79
N LEU A 731 -22.17 9.11 -6.22
CA LEU A 731 -21.60 8.14 -7.13
C LEU A 731 -22.30 8.27 -8.46
N ARG A 732 -21.57 8.76 -9.48
CA ARG A 732 -22.07 8.86 -10.85
C ARG A 732 -21.53 7.71 -11.68
N THR A 733 -22.42 6.94 -12.27
CA THR A 733 -22.08 5.89 -13.24
C THR A 733 -22.37 6.42 -14.63
N PHE A 734 -21.32 6.69 -15.39
CA PHE A 734 -21.41 7.09 -16.80
C PHE A 734 -21.30 5.87 -17.68
N LYS A 735 -22.21 5.73 -18.64
CA LYS A 735 -22.17 4.67 -19.64
C LYS A 735 -22.12 5.29 -21.03
N MET A 736 -21.06 4.97 -21.76
CA MET A 736 -20.95 5.31 -23.18
C MET A 736 -21.47 4.16 -24.04
N THR A 737 -22.19 4.50 -25.10
CA THR A 737 -22.57 3.59 -26.18
C THR A 737 -22.30 4.30 -27.51
N GLY A 738 -21.23 3.90 -28.20
CA GLY A 738 -20.87 4.43 -29.51
C GLY A 738 -21.27 3.48 -30.64
N LYS A 739 -21.64 4.05 -31.75
CA LYS A 739 -21.91 3.40 -33.06
C LYS A 739 -21.30 4.28 -34.15
N GLU A 740 -21.21 3.76 -35.38
CA GLU A 740 -20.56 4.43 -36.52
C GLU A 740 -20.95 5.92 -36.71
N LYS A 741 -22.19 6.29 -36.43
CA LYS A 741 -22.73 7.66 -36.56
C LYS A 741 -23.53 8.13 -35.34
N GLU A 742 -23.28 7.53 -34.19
CA GLU A 742 -24.03 7.81 -32.98
C GLU A 742 -23.18 7.65 -31.74
N LEU A 743 -23.33 8.57 -30.80
CA LEU A 743 -22.76 8.46 -29.46
C LEU A 743 -23.85 8.77 -28.42
N ILE A 744 -24.08 7.84 -27.52
CA ILE A 744 -25.00 8.02 -26.38
C ILE A 744 -24.19 7.97 -25.09
N LEU A 745 -24.33 9.02 -24.29
CA LEU A 745 -23.77 9.08 -22.94
C LEU A 745 -24.95 9.11 -21.96
N THR A 746 -25.04 8.11 -21.08
CA THR A 746 -26.00 8.13 -19.98
C THR A 746 -25.30 8.24 -18.65
N GLN A 747 -25.93 8.88 -17.66
CA GLN A 747 -25.46 8.85 -16.28
C GLN A 747 -26.58 8.39 -15.34
N HIS A 748 -26.16 7.63 -14.33
CA HIS A 748 -26.97 7.31 -13.16
C HIS A 748 -26.28 7.85 -11.91
N LYS A 749 -27.05 8.43 -10.99
CA LYS A 749 -26.52 9.05 -9.78
C LYS A 749 -27.08 8.40 -8.53
N GLU A 750 -26.21 8.03 -7.62
CA GLU A 750 -26.55 7.51 -6.31
C GLU A 750 -25.97 8.41 -5.20
N GLY A 751 -26.53 8.30 -3.99
CA GLY A 751 -26.11 9.08 -2.84
C GLY A 751 -26.85 10.42 -2.70
N LYS A 752 -26.56 11.11 -1.60
CA LYS A 752 -27.27 12.34 -1.16
C LYS A 752 -26.39 13.61 -1.17
N PHE A 753 -25.17 13.49 -1.63
CA PHE A 753 -24.26 14.64 -1.72
C PHE A 753 -24.65 15.49 -2.94
N ILE A 754 -24.80 16.78 -2.69
CA ILE A 754 -25.04 17.76 -3.75
C ILE A 754 -23.67 18.27 -4.19
N THR A 755 -23.27 17.94 -5.40
CA THR A 755 -22.01 18.42 -5.98
C THR A 755 -22.04 19.93 -6.17
N PRO A 756 -20.92 20.65 -6.02
CA PRO A 756 -20.88 22.11 -6.15
C PRO A 756 -21.17 22.59 -7.57
N TYR A 757 -20.97 21.70 -8.55
CA TYR A 757 -21.17 22.02 -9.96
C TYR A 757 -22.53 21.59 -10.47
N THR A 758 -23.03 22.34 -11.43
CA THR A 758 -24.23 22.02 -12.22
C THR A 758 -23.94 21.97 -13.71
N LYS A 759 -22.73 22.35 -14.12
CA LYS A 759 -22.29 22.37 -15.51
C LYS A 759 -21.33 21.23 -15.80
N PHE A 760 -21.35 20.78 -17.04
CA PHE A 760 -20.43 19.76 -17.55
C PHE A 760 -19.76 20.26 -18.81
N LYS A 761 -18.43 20.29 -18.80
CA LYS A 761 -17.64 20.42 -20.02
C LYS A 761 -17.31 19.02 -20.53
N ILE A 762 -17.74 18.66 -21.71
CA ILE A 762 -17.56 17.33 -22.28
C ILE A 762 -16.65 17.46 -23.51
N ASN A 763 -15.45 16.89 -23.40
CA ASN A 763 -14.48 16.83 -24.48
C ASN A 763 -14.61 15.45 -25.15
N ILE A 764 -15.14 15.40 -26.38
CA ILE A 764 -15.34 14.12 -27.07
C ILE A 764 -14.15 13.90 -28.00
N LEU A 765 -13.27 12.99 -27.59
CA LEU A 765 -12.01 12.74 -28.28
C LEU A 765 -12.17 11.65 -29.33
N ALA A 766 -11.60 11.93 -30.51
CA ALA A 766 -11.55 11.04 -31.66
C ALA A 766 -12.92 10.54 -32.15
N LEU A 767 -13.92 11.41 -32.13
CA LEU A 767 -15.24 11.10 -32.69
C LEU A 767 -15.13 10.83 -34.20
N PRO A 768 -15.61 9.67 -34.72
CA PRO A 768 -15.39 9.29 -36.11
C PRO A 768 -16.34 9.99 -37.14
N PHE A 769 -17.21 10.87 -36.67
CA PHE A 769 -18.19 11.58 -37.49
C PHE A 769 -18.30 13.05 -37.08
N LYS A 770 -18.85 13.86 -37.97
CA LYS A 770 -19.20 15.24 -37.64
C LYS A 770 -20.58 15.29 -36.97
N ILE A 771 -20.69 16.06 -35.90
CA ILE A 771 -21.91 16.22 -35.13
C ILE A 771 -22.95 16.97 -36.00
N GLU A 772 -24.11 16.37 -36.14
CA GLU A 772 -25.27 16.93 -36.88
C GLU A 772 -26.36 17.39 -35.90
N SER A 773 -26.65 16.60 -34.87
CA SER A 773 -27.64 16.95 -33.86
C SER A 773 -27.28 16.41 -32.49
N ILE A 774 -27.75 17.11 -31.46
CA ILE A 774 -27.59 16.74 -30.06
C ILE A 774 -28.96 16.82 -29.39
N GLN A 775 -29.28 15.75 -28.64
CA GLN A 775 -30.40 15.72 -27.73
C GLN A 775 -29.93 15.56 -26.31
N ILE A 776 -30.55 16.27 -25.38
CA ILE A 776 -30.28 16.13 -23.92
C ILE A 776 -31.60 15.85 -23.26
N ASP A 777 -31.69 14.68 -22.58
CA ASP A 777 -32.90 14.19 -21.92
C ASP A 777 -34.13 14.13 -22.88
N ASN A 778 -33.90 13.69 -24.12
CA ASN A 778 -34.87 13.63 -25.23
C ASN A 778 -35.34 15.01 -25.78
N GLU A 779 -34.70 16.08 -25.41
CA GLU A 779 -34.97 17.42 -25.97
C GLU A 779 -33.88 17.79 -26.98
N ASP A 780 -34.29 18.24 -28.20
CA ASP A 780 -33.32 18.77 -29.17
C ASP A 780 -32.72 20.08 -28.64
N VAL A 781 -31.38 20.16 -28.69
CA VAL A 781 -30.66 21.34 -28.25
C VAL A 781 -29.93 21.95 -29.45
N ALA A 782 -30.05 23.27 -29.61
CA ALA A 782 -29.27 23.96 -30.64
C ALA A 782 -27.75 23.89 -30.36
N ILE A 783 -26.97 23.56 -31.36
CA ILE A 783 -25.51 23.35 -31.25
C ILE A 783 -24.83 24.63 -30.75
N GLU A 784 -25.35 25.80 -31.14
CA GLU A 784 -24.87 27.11 -30.71
C GLU A 784 -25.01 27.35 -29.21
N ASP A 785 -26.03 26.77 -28.57
CA ASP A 785 -26.30 26.90 -27.15
C ASP A 785 -25.33 26.03 -26.30
N LEU A 786 -24.67 25.04 -26.91
CA LEU A 786 -23.73 24.15 -26.27
C LEU A 786 -22.26 24.60 -26.39
N HIS A 787 -21.99 25.73 -26.99
CA HIS A 787 -20.65 26.24 -27.27
C HIS A 787 -19.73 25.19 -27.92
N LEU A 788 -20.27 24.38 -28.84
CA LEU A 788 -19.51 23.33 -29.53
C LEU A 788 -18.38 23.95 -30.33
N ASP A 789 -17.17 23.53 -30.07
CA ASP A 789 -15.97 23.98 -30.78
C ASP A 789 -15.52 22.95 -31.87
N ILE A 790 -14.43 23.29 -32.56
CA ILE A 790 -13.90 22.46 -33.65
C ILE A 790 -13.31 21.11 -33.15
N ASP A 791 -12.97 21.04 -31.85
CA ASP A 791 -12.39 19.86 -31.21
C ASP A 791 -13.45 18.98 -30.56
N ASN A 792 -14.74 19.23 -30.83
CA ASN A 792 -15.90 18.56 -30.24
C ASN A 792 -16.01 18.73 -28.71
N ASN A 793 -15.56 19.85 -28.17
CA ASN A 793 -15.83 20.22 -26.79
C ASN A 793 -17.18 20.93 -26.73
N LEU A 794 -18.03 20.50 -25.80
CA LEU A 794 -19.34 21.06 -25.58
C LEU A 794 -19.58 21.34 -24.10
N THR A 795 -20.38 22.36 -23.80
CA THR A 795 -20.74 22.73 -22.41
C THR A 795 -22.25 22.57 -22.21
N ILE A 796 -22.63 21.81 -21.19
CA ILE A 796 -24.01 21.61 -20.76
C ILE A 796 -24.22 22.35 -19.45
N ASN A 797 -25.16 23.28 -19.43
CA ASN A 797 -25.42 24.15 -18.27
C ASN A 797 -26.44 23.57 -17.26
N LYS A 798 -26.68 22.27 -17.29
CA LYS A 798 -27.57 21.56 -16.37
C LYS A 798 -27.07 20.13 -16.13
N ASP A 799 -27.48 19.48 -15.07
CA ASP A 799 -27.33 18.04 -14.89
C ASP A 799 -28.15 17.31 -15.97
N PHE A 800 -27.71 16.13 -16.38
CA PHE A 800 -28.37 15.37 -17.45
C PHE A 800 -28.50 13.90 -17.06
N THR A 801 -29.41 13.22 -17.70
CA THR A 801 -29.56 11.74 -17.61
C THR A 801 -29.02 11.06 -18.85
N GLU A 802 -29.23 11.68 -20.01
CA GLU A 802 -28.77 11.17 -21.30
C GLU A 802 -28.37 12.30 -22.26
N ILE A 803 -27.30 12.09 -22.97
CA ILE A 803 -26.90 12.90 -24.11
C ILE A 803 -26.86 11.97 -25.32
N HIS A 804 -27.56 12.32 -26.37
CA HIS A 804 -27.59 11.59 -27.62
C HIS A 804 -27.04 12.47 -28.76
N ILE A 805 -25.92 12.07 -29.33
CA ILE A 805 -25.19 12.78 -30.39
C ILE A 805 -25.30 11.96 -31.66
N LYS A 806 -25.78 12.57 -32.77
CA LYS A 806 -25.85 11.96 -34.09
C LYS A 806 -24.99 12.73 -35.06
N GLY A 807 -24.46 12.00 -36.04
CA GLY A 807 -23.64 12.56 -37.09
C GLY A 807 -23.99 12.06 -38.47
N ASN A 808 -23.41 12.74 -39.49
CA ASN A 808 -23.54 12.42 -40.89
C ASN A 808 -22.79 11.13 -41.25
#